data_1fb07c9a1616c86507a4a8f2197a9588
#
_entry.id   1fb07c9a1616c86507a4a8f2197a9588
#
_cell.length_a   1.000
_cell.length_b   1.000
_cell.length_c   1.000
_cell.angle_alpha   90.00
_cell.angle_beta   90.00
_cell.angle_gamma   90.00
#
_symmetry.space_group_name_H-M   'P 1'
#
loop_
_entity.id
_entity.type
_entity.pdbx_description
1 polymer ?
#
loop_
_entity_poly.entity_id
_entity_poly.type
_entity_poly.pdbx_seq_one_letter_code
_entity_poly.pdbx_strand_id
1 'polypeptide(L)'
;MTNKNLLSLALGLIVVSQLPAQGLSPIEAMKKMQVPPGMEVRLVASEPQVRQPLSMFFDPKGRLWVLQYLQYPNPAGLKAVKQDQYLRTIWDRVPEAPPKGPKGADKITILYDRDENGLFRKSKDFVTGLNLASGMIYGHDGLFVVQPPYLLFYPDKNHDDIPDGDPQVLLAGFGMEDSHAYANSLQWGPDGWLYGAQGSTVTAKIRGHEFQQGIWRYHPITKEFELFSEGGGNTWGLDFDKSGQIIAGTNYGNVAMLHQVQGAYYVKGFSKHGALHNPHTYGYFEHMPFKNFKGGHVTNGGIVYQADLYPPEYRNRYIAGNLLSNTLYYHEIEARGSTFAGQFGGDFLTANDPWFRPVDCFQGPEGAVYVADWHDKRAAHLDPVDNWDRTNGRIYKIVPKGFKEIPEFDLTQQSNSELISLLAHKNVWYSREARRLLAERKDSKSSEPLKKIAQSNQGTLALEALWALAGAQNADPAFLQELLDHPTPAVREWAVRLLADKRTLSPIAVARLVEMARTETSPTVASQLACSARRLQYDAALQIAKALYSQDQYIQDLYIPLLLWWVVEDQSIRGRALILDWFKDPSFWQKVMVRQNLLERIARRWVNEGTEPDWTACAQLLTLAPSEEDQKKVLAGIEKALEGRRLALVPTPLEKPLALLREKSPKSKELLRLAFRLGDPKALNEISNNSASTTLPPSDRIFAIELLGQLSDANHLPTFLKALEPNTPDNVRLAAINAMQSSADDAVALKLLDLYPTLPGSLKSKSLALLSQRPSFSLLLMQRVDTGKILKTDISIDLARAMASHKEEKLIGLLTKHYGKVSPPSPGEKIARISYVNLIINRTKPDTEKGKLHFQKQCANCHMLFGQGNKVGPDLTTADRQSLIPLITHVVDPSAHIRPEFVAQVIETKDGRTLTGLLAEENSSSLTLLDAKNQRLVLAKDKIETITSSPKSIMPENILDTLSDQDIVDLFAYIREKSPPKP
;
A
#
# COMPACT_ATOMS: atom_id res chain seq x y z
N MET A 1 12.33 -49.46 77.50
CA MET A 1 12.30 -48.08 77.87
C MET A 1 12.91 -47.31 76.70
N THR A 2 12.31 -46.56 76.04
CA THR A 2 11.42 -45.49 75.87
C THR A 2 11.09 -45.26 74.34
N ASN A 3 9.82 -45.19 74.07
CA ASN A 3 9.27 -44.79 72.72
C ASN A 3 9.67 -43.39 72.34
N LYS A 4 9.99 -43.18 71.08
CA LYS A 4 9.86 -41.89 70.43
C LYS A 4 9.04 -42.01 69.09
N ASN A 5 7.85 -41.54 69.17
CA ASN A 5 6.99 -41.36 68.02
C ASN A 5 7.57 -40.33 67.03
N LEU A 6 7.75 -40.72 65.78
CA LEU A 6 7.98 -39.83 64.63
C LEU A 6 6.67 -39.64 63.94
N LEU A 7 6.14 -38.39 64.03
CA LEU A 7 5.06 -37.88 63.20
C LEU A 7 5.67 -37.52 61.84
N SER A 8 5.37 -38.26 60.79
CA SER A 8 5.68 -37.89 59.40
C SER A 8 4.57 -36.98 58.83
N LEU A 9 4.87 -35.71 58.67
CA LEU A 9 4.04 -34.79 57.89
C LEU A 9 4.31 -35.05 56.40
N ALA A 10 3.34 -35.67 55.71
CA ALA A 10 3.32 -35.74 54.25
C ALA A 10 2.84 -34.39 53.70
N LEU A 11 3.76 -33.53 53.22
CA LEU A 11 3.43 -32.39 52.38
C LEU A 11 3.13 -32.92 50.97
N GLY A 12 1.85 -33.01 50.65
CA GLY A 12 1.40 -33.25 49.25
C GLY A 12 1.70 -32.01 48.43
N LEU A 13 2.76 -32.04 47.62
CA LEU A 13 2.90 -31.10 46.47
C LEU A 13 1.78 -31.34 45.47
N ILE A 14 0.77 -30.52 45.48
CA ILE A 14 -0.16 -30.41 44.34
C ILE A 14 0.64 -29.72 43.25
N VAL A 15 1.23 -30.49 42.35
CA VAL A 15 1.67 -30.01 41.05
C VAL A 15 0.41 -29.71 40.25
N VAL A 16 -0.04 -28.48 40.31
CA VAL A 16 -1.00 -27.95 39.32
C VAL A 16 -0.20 -27.91 38.02
N SER A 17 -0.27 -28.97 37.24
CA SER A 17 0.09 -28.93 35.81
C SER A 17 -0.84 -27.90 35.20
N GLN A 18 -0.34 -26.70 34.90
CA GLN A 18 -0.98 -25.81 33.94
C GLN A 18 -0.96 -26.57 32.62
N LEU A 19 -2.02 -27.30 32.34
CA LEU A 19 -2.35 -27.70 30.97
C LEU A 19 -2.35 -26.39 30.16
N PRO A 20 -1.66 -26.32 29.00
CA PRO A 20 -1.82 -25.19 28.11
C PRO A 20 -3.30 -24.99 27.90
N ALA A 21 -3.79 -23.76 27.99
CA ALA A 21 -5.20 -23.45 27.84
C ALA A 21 -5.61 -23.95 26.45
N GLN A 22 -6.29 -25.08 26.40
CA GLN A 22 -6.88 -25.60 25.18
C GLN A 22 -8.01 -24.63 24.76
N GLY A 23 -8.11 -24.34 23.46
CA GLY A 23 -9.24 -23.60 22.90
C GLY A 23 -10.56 -24.31 23.23
N LEU A 24 -11.66 -23.59 23.10
CA LEU A 24 -12.99 -24.16 23.28
C LEU A 24 -13.24 -25.28 22.27
N SER A 25 -14.04 -26.28 22.62
CA SER A 25 -14.50 -27.27 21.65
C SER A 25 -15.32 -26.60 20.54
N PRO A 26 -15.46 -27.20 19.32
CA PRO A 26 -16.20 -26.58 18.22
C PRO A 26 -17.64 -26.17 18.59
N ILE A 27 -18.32 -27.02 19.35
CA ILE A 27 -19.70 -26.76 19.80
C ILE A 27 -19.77 -25.67 20.87
N GLU A 28 -18.82 -25.62 21.80
CA GLU A 28 -18.78 -24.57 22.81
C GLU A 28 -18.41 -23.21 22.20
N ALA A 29 -17.48 -23.17 21.27
CA ALA A 29 -17.12 -21.97 20.51
C ALA A 29 -18.36 -21.46 19.73
N MET A 30 -19.05 -22.34 18.99
CA MET A 30 -20.25 -22.00 18.24
C MET A 30 -21.36 -21.42 19.12
N LYS A 31 -21.57 -21.96 20.33
CA LYS A 31 -22.59 -21.46 21.26
C LYS A 31 -22.31 -20.02 21.77
N LYS A 32 -21.05 -19.57 21.74
CA LYS A 32 -20.70 -18.19 22.11
C LYS A 32 -20.86 -17.19 20.99
N MET A 33 -20.96 -17.67 19.76
CA MET A 33 -21.07 -16.81 18.59
C MET A 33 -22.39 -16.04 18.57
N GLN A 34 -22.29 -14.76 18.24
CA GLN A 34 -23.44 -13.86 18.07
C GLN A 34 -23.52 -13.46 16.60
N VAL A 35 -24.72 -13.55 16.05
CA VAL A 35 -25.06 -13.17 14.67
C VAL A 35 -26.30 -12.29 14.67
N PRO A 36 -26.64 -11.59 13.59
CA PRO A 36 -27.83 -10.75 13.50
C PRO A 36 -29.14 -11.50 13.88
N PRO A 37 -30.13 -10.78 14.40
CA PRO A 37 -31.40 -11.36 14.76
C PRO A 37 -32.03 -12.17 13.61
N GLY A 38 -32.56 -13.34 13.93
CA GLY A 38 -33.15 -14.24 12.92
C GLY A 38 -32.16 -15.16 12.21
N MET A 39 -30.87 -15.05 12.49
CA MET A 39 -29.84 -15.94 11.99
C MET A 39 -29.32 -16.89 13.08
N GLU A 40 -28.62 -17.93 12.66
CA GLU A 40 -27.91 -18.90 13.50
C GLU A 40 -26.62 -19.34 12.84
N VAL A 41 -25.66 -19.78 13.65
CA VAL A 41 -24.41 -20.38 13.17
C VAL A 41 -24.54 -21.89 13.21
N ARG A 42 -24.06 -22.55 12.18
CA ARG A 42 -23.95 -24.01 12.10
C ARG A 42 -22.50 -24.43 11.88
N LEU A 43 -22.11 -25.49 12.56
CA LEU A 43 -20.82 -26.16 12.32
C LEU A 43 -20.90 -26.98 11.02
N VAL A 44 -19.93 -26.78 10.15
CA VAL A 44 -19.83 -27.44 8.83
C VAL A 44 -18.79 -28.55 8.85
N ALA A 45 -17.64 -28.28 9.45
CA ALA A 45 -16.55 -29.26 9.67
C ALA A 45 -15.65 -28.75 10.80
N SER A 46 -14.93 -29.66 11.43
CA SER A 46 -13.97 -29.33 12.48
C SER A 46 -12.85 -30.35 12.57
N GLU A 47 -11.93 -30.10 13.47
CA GLU A 47 -10.89 -31.06 13.85
C GLU A 47 -11.52 -32.40 14.32
N PRO A 48 -10.93 -33.54 13.99
CA PRO A 48 -9.69 -33.73 13.25
C PRO A 48 -9.83 -33.75 11.72
N GLN A 49 -11.04 -33.65 11.18
CA GLN A 49 -11.31 -33.75 9.73
C GLN A 49 -10.72 -32.55 8.98
N VAL A 50 -10.84 -31.36 9.56
CA VAL A 50 -10.29 -30.11 9.05
C VAL A 50 -9.44 -29.47 10.14
N ARG A 51 -8.22 -29.05 9.78
CA ARG A 51 -7.30 -28.32 10.66
C ARG A 51 -6.70 -27.16 9.91
N GLN A 52 -6.57 -26.01 10.56
CA GLN A 52 -6.05 -24.76 9.98
C GLN A 52 -6.53 -24.49 8.54
N PRO A 53 -7.85 -24.39 8.29
CA PRO A 53 -8.39 -24.11 6.97
C PRO A 53 -7.96 -22.69 6.54
N LEU A 54 -7.36 -22.54 5.36
CA LEU A 54 -6.90 -21.26 4.83
C LEU A 54 -7.77 -20.75 3.68
N SER A 55 -8.23 -21.64 2.81
CA SER A 55 -9.04 -21.30 1.64
C SER A 55 -10.05 -22.39 1.37
N MET A 56 -11.21 -22.02 0.83
CA MET A 56 -12.28 -22.96 0.55
C MET A 56 -13.12 -22.51 -0.65
N PHE A 57 -13.69 -23.47 -1.36
CA PHE A 57 -14.68 -23.24 -2.41
C PHE A 57 -15.60 -24.43 -2.56
N PHE A 58 -16.75 -24.23 -3.19
CA PHE A 58 -17.64 -25.32 -3.59
C PHE A 58 -17.46 -25.68 -5.06
N ASP A 59 -17.38 -26.97 -5.35
CA ASP A 59 -17.37 -27.49 -6.72
C ASP A 59 -18.80 -27.59 -7.30
N PRO A 60 -18.94 -27.84 -8.62
CA PRO A 60 -20.27 -27.93 -9.27
C PRO A 60 -21.16 -29.06 -8.76
N LYS A 61 -20.61 -29.98 -7.95
CA LYS A 61 -21.37 -31.07 -7.29
C LYS A 61 -21.80 -30.68 -5.86
N GLY A 62 -21.53 -29.46 -5.43
CA GLY A 62 -21.86 -28.98 -4.08
C GLY A 62 -20.98 -29.55 -2.98
N ARG A 63 -19.80 -30.06 -3.30
CA ARG A 63 -18.81 -30.55 -2.33
C ARG A 63 -17.89 -29.41 -1.94
N LEU A 64 -17.47 -29.37 -0.67
CA LEU A 64 -16.62 -28.32 -0.15
C LEU A 64 -15.14 -28.74 -0.21
N TRP A 65 -14.35 -27.99 -0.95
CA TRP A 65 -12.90 -28.17 -1.02
C TRP A 65 -12.24 -27.23 -0.01
N VAL A 66 -11.27 -27.77 0.77
CA VAL A 66 -10.60 -27.06 1.86
C VAL A 66 -9.10 -27.23 1.74
N LEU A 67 -8.38 -26.11 1.66
CA LEU A 67 -6.93 -26.07 1.80
C LEU A 67 -6.58 -25.98 3.29
N GLN A 68 -5.88 -26.98 3.80
CA GLN A 68 -5.39 -27.08 5.17
C GLN A 68 -3.89 -26.66 5.20
N TYR A 69 -3.58 -25.57 5.87
CA TYR A 69 -2.27 -24.88 5.84
C TYR A 69 -1.39 -25.27 7.03
N LEU A 70 -1.05 -26.56 7.10
CA LEU A 70 -0.41 -27.19 8.24
C LEU A 70 1.12 -26.98 8.31
N GLN A 71 1.74 -26.53 7.19
CA GLN A 71 3.18 -26.27 7.11
C GLN A 71 3.57 -24.89 7.66
N TYR A 72 2.64 -23.97 7.73
CA TYR A 72 2.88 -22.59 8.17
C TYR A 72 3.63 -22.53 9.51
N PRO A 73 4.59 -21.58 9.76
CA PRO A 73 4.92 -20.45 8.86
C PRO A 73 6.13 -20.64 7.94
N ASN A 74 6.89 -21.70 8.12
CA ASN A 74 8.17 -21.88 7.43
C ASN A 74 8.08 -22.98 6.38
N PRO A 75 8.66 -22.80 5.18
CA PRO A 75 8.68 -23.82 4.15
C PRO A 75 9.51 -25.03 4.59
N ALA A 76 8.98 -26.23 4.36
CA ALA A 76 9.71 -27.46 4.62
C ALA A 76 10.97 -27.54 3.75
N GLY A 77 12.06 -28.07 4.32
CA GLY A 77 13.28 -28.40 3.61
C GLY A 77 14.14 -27.23 3.18
N LEU A 78 13.81 -25.99 3.56
CA LEU A 78 14.63 -24.79 3.34
C LEU A 78 15.25 -24.31 4.66
N LYS A 79 16.40 -23.61 4.52
CA LYS A 79 17.09 -23.00 5.65
C LYS A 79 17.10 -21.49 5.52
N ALA A 80 16.75 -20.79 6.59
CA ALA A 80 16.89 -19.35 6.66
C ALA A 80 18.39 -18.96 6.65
N VAL A 81 18.79 -18.16 5.68
CA VAL A 81 20.13 -17.60 5.57
C VAL A 81 20.21 -16.25 6.27
N LYS A 82 19.18 -15.42 6.06
CA LYS A 82 19.07 -14.09 6.66
C LYS A 82 17.60 -13.81 6.93
N GLN A 83 17.33 -13.14 8.02
CA GLN A 83 16.01 -12.62 8.36
C GLN A 83 16.13 -11.16 8.76
N ASP A 84 15.25 -10.32 8.28
CA ASP A 84 15.21 -8.91 8.66
C ASP A 84 14.28 -8.69 9.88
N GLN A 85 14.25 -7.46 10.36
CA GLN A 85 13.42 -7.05 11.50
C GLN A 85 11.91 -7.20 11.28
N TYR A 86 11.46 -7.46 10.05
CA TYR A 86 10.07 -7.72 9.69
C TYR A 86 9.80 -9.20 9.46
N LEU A 87 10.73 -10.06 9.84
CA LEU A 87 10.71 -11.51 9.63
C LEU A 87 10.67 -11.92 8.15
N ARG A 88 11.05 -11.03 7.22
CA ARG A 88 11.28 -11.44 5.83
C ARG A 88 12.54 -12.26 5.76
N THR A 89 12.42 -13.43 5.19
CA THR A 89 13.47 -14.44 5.22
C THR A 89 14.05 -14.67 3.84
N ILE A 90 15.37 -14.61 3.73
CA ILE A 90 16.09 -15.12 2.57
C ILE A 90 16.40 -16.58 2.84
N TRP A 91 15.90 -17.43 1.96
CA TRP A 91 16.11 -18.88 2.04
C TRP A 91 17.38 -19.28 1.31
N ASP A 92 17.95 -20.45 1.67
CA ASP A 92 19.19 -20.98 1.11
C ASP A 92 19.09 -21.31 -0.38
N ARG A 93 17.88 -21.53 -0.87
CA ARG A 93 17.61 -21.79 -2.29
C ARG A 93 16.13 -21.57 -2.63
N VAL A 94 15.82 -21.47 -3.91
CA VAL A 94 14.48 -21.64 -4.46
C VAL A 94 14.20 -23.14 -4.50
N PRO A 95 13.10 -23.66 -3.91
CA PRO A 95 12.79 -25.08 -3.96
C PRO A 95 12.45 -25.52 -5.39
N GLU A 96 12.74 -26.75 -5.74
CA GLU A 96 12.19 -27.33 -6.95
C GLU A 96 10.67 -27.49 -6.85
N ALA A 97 9.99 -27.46 -7.98
CA ALA A 97 8.56 -27.71 -8.02
C ALA A 97 8.23 -29.16 -7.64
N PRO A 98 7.02 -29.43 -7.06
CA PRO A 98 6.58 -30.80 -6.86
C PRO A 98 6.59 -31.60 -8.19
N PRO A 99 6.90 -32.88 -8.17
CA PRO A 99 7.13 -33.74 -7.00
C PRO A 99 8.57 -33.73 -6.48
N LYS A 100 9.51 -33.06 -7.15
CA LYS A 100 10.93 -33.07 -6.81
C LYS A 100 11.27 -32.20 -5.60
N GLY A 101 10.50 -31.16 -5.34
CA GLY A 101 10.70 -30.26 -4.23
C GLY A 101 10.39 -30.90 -2.87
N PRO A 102 10.77 -30.21 -1.78
CA PRO A 102 10.51 -30.71 -0.45
C PRO A 102 9.00 -30.79 -0.17
N LYS A 103 8.58 -31.93 0.37
CA LYS A 103 7.19 -32.13 0.80
C LYS A 103 6.95 -31.42 2.13
N GLY A 104 5.89 -30.65 2.19
CA GLY A 104 5.37 -30.02 3.40
C GLY A 104 4.25 -30.82 4.04
N ALA A 105 3.54 -30.19 4.96
CA ALA A 105 2.43 -30.79 5.69
C ALA A 105 1.05 -30.40 5.13
N ASP A 106 0.97 -29.45 4.22
CA ASP A 106 -0.31 -28.95 3.71
C ASP A 106 -1.00 -29.99 2.84
N LYS A 107 -2.33 -29.90 2.80
CA LYS A 107 -3.15 -30.78 1.99
C LYS A 107 -4.44 -30.09 1.54
N ILE A 108 -5.05 -30.63 0.51
CA ILE A 108 -6.35 -30.20 0.01
C ILE A 108 -7.32 -31.37 0.17
N THR A 109 -8.40 -31.11 0.89
CA THR A 109 -9.40 -32.10 1.28
C THR A 109 -10.76 -31.74 0.71
N ILE A 110 -11.45 -32.72 0.14
CA ILE A 110 -12.83 -32.64 -0.36
C ILE A 110 -13.75 -33.14 0.75
N LEU A 111 -14.73 -32.35 1.14
CA LEU A 111 -15.77 -32.71 2.10
C LEU A 111 -17.08 -33.00 1.36
N TYR A 112 -17.73 -34.10 1.67
CA TYR A 112 -18.96 -34.52 1.03
C TYR A 112 -19.85 -35.32 2.01
N ASP A 113 -21.09 -35.69 1.60
CA ASP A 113 -22.07 -36.35 2.43
C ASP A 113 -22.48 -35.51 3.65
N ARG A 114 -23.38 -34.55 3.44
CA ARG A 114 -23.88 -33.63 4.48
C ARG A 114 -25.07 -34.29 5.22
N ASP A 115 -25.11 -34.09 6.53
CA ASP A 115 -26.30 -34.41 7.30
C ASP A 115 -27.36 -33.29 7.19
N GLU A 116 -28.49 -33.51 7.85
CA GLU A 116 -29.63 -32.56 7.87
C GLU A 116 -29.30 -31.19 8.46
N ASN A 117 -28.22 -31.04 9.22
CA ASN A 117 -27.74 -29.82 9.81
C ASN A 117 -26.61 -29.15 8.97
N GLY A 118 -26.18 -29.82 7.90
CA GLY A 118 -25.13 -29.35 7.00
C GLY A 118 -23.69 -29.68 7.43
N LEU A 119 -23.53 -30.56 8.43
CA LEU A 119 -22.23 -31.08 8.86
C LEU A 119 -21.78 -32.16 7.85
N PHE A 120 -20.58 -32.00 7.28
CA PHE A 120 -19.99 -32.99 6.40
C PHE A 120 -19.47 -34.20 7.17
N ARG A 121 -19.90 -35.38 6.76
CA ARG A 121 -19.59 -36.66 7.43
C ARG A 121 -18.37 -37.36 6.84
N LYS A 122 -18.07 -37.10 5.58
CA LYS A 122 -17.00 -37.79 4.84
C LYS A 122 -16.02 -36.78 4.25
N SER A 123 -14.78 -37.23 4.12
CA SER A 123 -13.72 -36.46 3.48
C SER A 123 -12.77 -37.37 2.70
N LYS A 124 -12.15 -36.78 1.67
CA LYS A 124 -11.10 -37.40 0.86
C LYS A 124 -10.03 -36.37 0.58
N ASP A 125 -8.76 -36.72 0.79
CA ASP A 125 -7.68 -35.84 0.41
C ASP A 125 -7.42 -35.96 -1.10
N PHE A 126 -7.49 -34.83 -1.82
CA PHE A 126 -7.16 -34.75 -3.23
C PHE A 126 -5.64 -34.75 -3.45
N VAL A 127 -4.92 -33.96 -2.69
CA VAL A 127 -3.47 -33.87 -2.73
C VAL A 127 -2.92 -33.59 -1.33
N THR A 128 -1.78 -34.20 -1.02
CA THR A 128 -1.05 -34.06 0.24
C THR A 128 0.41 -33.72 -0.01
N GLY A 129 1.11 -33.25 1.02
CA GLY A 129 2.53 -32.93 0.93
C GLY A 129 2.82 -31.59 0.26
N LEU A 130 1.84 -30.71 0.18
CA LEU A 130 2.02 -29.35 -0.28
C LEU A 130 2.86 -28.55 0.73
N ASN A 131 3.55 -27.53 0.26
CA ASN A 131 4.52 -26.76 1.02
C ASN A 131 4.21 -25.27 0.96
N LEU A 132 3.45 -24.78 1.93
CA LEU A 132 2.93 -23.41 2.01
C LEU A 132 2.04 -23.05 0.81
N ALA A 133 1.08 -23.92 0.50
CA ALA A 133 0.04 -23.63 -0.49
C ALA A 133 -0.92 -22.58 0.07
N SER A 134 -1.12 -21.48 -0.65
CA SER A 134 -1.81 -20.28 -0.16
C SER A 134 -3.07 -19.89 -0.94
N GLY A 135 -3.45 -20.69 -1.92
CA GLY A 135 -4.69 -20.49 -2.68
C GLY A 135 -4.97 -21.66 -3.63
N MET A 136 -6.24 -21.92 -3.88
CA MET A 136 -6.67 -23.00 -4.77
C MET A 136 -8.00 -22.68 -5.44
N ILE A 137 -8.23 -23.21 -6.64
CA ILE A 137 -9.53 -23.23 -7.30
C ILE A 137 -9.61 -24.32 -8.36
N TYR A 138 -10.80 -24.92 -8.51
CA TYR A 138 -11.06 -25.94 -9.52
C TYR A 138 -11.54 -25.36 -10.85
N GLY A 139 -11.15 -25.97 -11.96
CA GLY A 139 -11.59 -25.64 -13.30
C GLY A 139 -10.71 -26.28 -14.37
N HIS A 140 -11.18 -26.34 -15.59
CA HIS A 140 -10.43 -26.89 -16.73
C HIS A 140 -9.94 -28.33 -16.48
N ASP A 141 -10.80 -29.17 -15.92
CA ASP A 141 -10.53 -30.57 -15.58
C ASP A 141 -9.32 -30.74 -14.65
N GLY A 142 -9.27 -29.91 -13.59
CA GLY A 142 -8.21 -30.02 -12.58
C GLY A 142 -8.21 -28.87 -11.58
N LEU A 143 -7.20 -28.87 -10.72
CA LEU A 143 -7.06 -27.94 -9.62
C LEU A 143 -5.86 -27.02 -9.83
N PHE A 144 -6.09 -25.71 -9.80
CA PHE A 144 -5.05 -24.70 -9.74
C PHE A 144 -4.67 -24.46 -8.28
N VAL A 145 -3.36 -24.42 -7.97
CA VAL A 145 -2.83 -24.22 -6.63
C VAL A 145 -1.70 -23.18 -6.67
N VAL A 146 -1.81 -22.12 -5.89
CA VAL A 146 -0.66 -21.27 -5.60
C VAL A 146 0.10 -21.87 -4.44
N GLN A 147 1.31 -22.30 -4.74
CA GLN A 147 2.31 -22.74 -3.77
C GLN A 147 3.61 -21.99 -4.11
N PRO A 148 3.88 -20.82 -3.51
CA PRO A 148 5.08 -20.06 -3.84
C PRO A 148 6.34 -20.92 -3.80
N PRO A 149 7.23 -20.80 -4.82
CA PRO A 149 7.23 -19.76 -5.84
C PRO A 149 6.43 -20.06 -7.11
N TYR A 150 5.46 -20.99 -7.07
CA TYR A 150 4.79 -21.52 -8.25
C TYR A 150 3.26 -21.31 -8.25
N LEU A 151 2.70 -21.17 -9.45
CA LEU A 151 1.32 -21.54 -9.75
C LEU A 151 1.35 -22.91 -10.40
N LEU A 152 0.69 -23.87 -9.76
CA LEU A 152 0.63 -25.27 -10.17
C LEU A 152 -0.76 -25.61 -10.70
N PHE A 153 -0.82 -26.59 -11.59
CA PHE A 153 -2.07 -27.21 -12.06
C PHE A 153 -2.00 -28.71 -11.89
N TYR A 154 -2.92 -29.27 -11.15
CA TYR A 154 -3.10 -30.72 -10.94
C TYR A 154 -4.25 -31.20 -11.83
N PRO A 155 -3.98 -31.90 -12.95
CA PRO A 155 -5.02 -32.40 -13.82
C PRO A 155 -5.86 -33.52 -13.13
N ASP A 156 -7.15 -33.54 -13.40
CA ASP A 156 -8.11 -34.58 -12.97
C ASP A 156 -9.18 -34.71 -14.06
N LYS A 157 -8.80 -35.27 -15.21
CA LYS A 157 -9.62 -35.34 -16.41
C LYS A 157 -10.72 -36.39 -16.34
N ASN A 158 -10.50 -37.42 -15.54
CA ASN A 158 -11.47 -38.50 -15.32
C ASN A 158 -12.44 -38.19 -14.16
N HIS A 159 -12.22 -37.07 -13.43
CA HIS A 159 -13.02 -36.59 -12.31
C HIS A 159 -13.19 -37.59 -11.18
N ASP A 160 -12.15 -38.41 -10.90
CA ASP A 160 -12.15 -39.38 -9.81
C ASP A 160 -11.60 -38.82 -8.49
N ASP A 161 -11.28 -37.54 -8.47
CA ASP A 161 -10.70 -36.77 -7.35
C ASP A 161 -9.30 -37.26 -6.98
N ILE A 162 -8.54 -37.72 -7.95
CA ILE A 162 -7.13 -38.08 -7.82
C ILE A 162 -6.38 -37.39 -8.97
N PRO A 163 -5.30 -36.67 -8.71
CA PRO A 163 -4.53 -36.07 -9.79
C PRO A 163 -4.02 -37.10 -10.81
N ASP A 164 -4.22 -36.85 -12.11
CA ASP A 164 -3.77 -37.70 -13.22
C ASP A 164 -2.25 -37.80 -13.42
N GLY A 165 -1.47 -37.34 -12.44
CA GLY A 165 -0.02 -37.38 -12.45
C GLY A 165 0.60 -36.17 -11.75
N ASP A 166 1.86 -35.84 -12.10
CA ASP A 166 2.60 -34.74 -11.52
C ASP A 166 1.99 -33.38 -11.90
N PRO A 167 2.02 -32.38 -11.00
CA PRO A 167 1.49 -31.06 -11.31
C PRO A 167 2.29 -30.36 -12.40
N GLN A 168 1.59 -29.58 -13.22
CA GLN A 168 2.17 -28.71 -14.23
C GLN A 168 2.52 -27.36 -13.60
N VAL A 169 3.74 -26.87 -13.82
CA VAL A 169 4.13 -25.52 -13.43
C VAL A 169 3.64 -24.52 -14.49
N LEU A 170 2.70 -23.68 -14.13
CA LEU A 170 2.12 -22.66 -15.02
C LEU A 170 2.86 -21.33 -14.96
N LEU A 171 3.21 -20.89 -13.74
CA LEU A 171 4.01 -19.70 -13.45
C LEU A 171 5.04 -20.02 -12.37
N ALA A 172 6.16 -19.30 -12.44
CA ALA A 172 7.21 -19.34 -11.43
C ALA A 172 7.66 -17.91 -11.11
N GLY A 173 8.18 -17.69 -9.89
CA GLY A 173 8.76 -16.42 -9.48
C GLY A 173 7.92 -15.64 -8.46
N PHE A 174 6.92 -16.25 -7.84
CA PHE A 174 6.30 -15.65 -6.65
C PHE A 174 7.30 -15.61 -5.49
N GLY A 175 7.26 -14.53 -4.70
CA GLY A 175 8.16 -14.34 -3.57
C GLY A 175 7.89 -15.30 -2.42
N MET A 176 8.93 -15.59 -1.64
CA MET A 176 8.89 -16.52 -0.51
C MET A 176 9.41 -15.90 0.80
N GLU A 177 9.57 -14.59 0.85
CA GLU A 177 10.23 -13.91 1.97
C GLU A 177 9.38 -13.86 3.24
N ASP A 178 8.04 -13.87 3.09
CA ASP A 178 7.10 -13.73 4.21
C ASP A 178 5.81 -14.51 3.90
N SER A 179 5.57 -15.60 4.61
CA SER A 179 4.40 -16.47 4.41
C SER A 179 3.04 -15.81 4.70
N HIS A 180 3.04 -14.64 5.38
CA HIS A 180 1.84 -13.82 5.59
C HIS A 180 1.46 -12.96 4.40
N ALA A 181 2.34 -12.87 3.41
CA ALA A 181 2.18 -12.00 2.27
C ALA A 181 2.32 -12.74 0.94
N TYR A 182 2.23 -14.05 0.95
CA TYR A 182 2.33 -14.86 -0.27
C TYR A 182 1.23 -14.51 -1.27
N ALA A 183 1.48 -14.83 -2.54
CA ALA A 183 0.44 -14.86 -3.55
C ALA A 183 -0.70 -15.78 -3.07
N ASN A 184 -1.96 -15.36 -3.23
CA ASN A 184 -3.10 -15.99 -2.57
C ASN A 184 -4.42 -15.78 -3.35
N SER A 185 -5.52 -16.30 -2.82
CA SER A 185 -6.89 -15.94 -3.19
C SER A 185 -7.22 -16.12 -4.67
N LEU A 186 -7.00 -17.34 -5.19
CA LEU A 186 -7.39 -17.66 -6.56
C LEU A 186 -8.90 -17.54 -6.74
N GLN A 187 -9.32 -16.82 -7.81
CA GLN A 187 -10.73 -16.64 -8.17
C GLN A 187 -10.89 -16.58 -9.69
N TRP A 188 -11.94 -17.25 -10.22
CA TRP A 188 -12.29 -17.08 -11.61
C TRP A 188 -12.91 -15.72 -11.87
N GLY A 189 -12.28 -14.95 -12.73
CA GLY A 189 -12.84 -13.69 -13.23
C GLY A 189 -14.01 -13.93 -14.19
N PRO A 190 -14.87 -12.91 -14.37
CA PRO A 190 -15.97 -12.98 -15.31
C PRO A 190 -15.51 -13.26 -16.76
N ASP A 191 -14.33 -12.86 -17.11
CA ASP A 191 -13.68 -12.98 -18.42
C ASP A 191 -12.99 -14.32 -18.68
N GLY A 192 -13.10 -15.27 -17.75
CA GLY A 192 -12.47 -16.58 -17.85
C GLY A 192 -10.97 -16.58 -17.49
N TRP A 193 -10.42 -15.46 -17.03
CA TRP A 193 -9.08 -15.42 -16.46
C TRP A 193 -9.07 -15.90 -15.01
N LEU A 194 -8.00 -16.52 -14.61
CA LEU A 194 -7.71 -16.82 -13.21
C LEU A 194 -7.02 -15.61 -12.57
N TYR A 195 -7.64 -15.04 -11.53
CA TYR A 195 -7.12 -13.93 -10.76
C TYR A 195 -6.51 -14.41 -9.45
N GLY A 196 -5.48 -13.71 -9.01
CA GLY A 196 -4.88 -13.90 -7.70
C GLY A 196 -4.42 -12.58 -7.12
N ALA A 197 -4.34 -12.53 -5.80
CA ALA A 197 -3.78 -11.42 -5.05
C ALA A 197 -2.34 -11.71 -4.65
N GLN A 198 -1.60 -10.67 -4.30
CA GLN A 198 -0.29 -10.78 -3.66
C GLN A 198 -0.17 -9.78 -2.54
N GLY A 199 0.36 -10.24 -1.41
CA GLY A 199 0.60 -9.41 -0.25
C GLY A 199 1.86 -8.55 -0.38
N SER A 200 2.11 -7.75 0.66
CA SER A 200 2.96 -6.57 0.58
C SER A 200 4.45 -6.82 0.78
N THR A 201 4.86 -7.94 1.37
CA THR A 201 6.22 -8.10 1.89
C THR A 201 7.06 -9.14 1.17
N VAL A 202 6.54 -9.63 0.06
CA VAL A 202 7.22 -10.55 -0.85
C VAL A 202 7.41 -9.89 -2.21
N THR A 203 8.44 -10.30 -2.94
CA THR A 203 8.73 -9.79 -4.28
C THR A 203 8.52 -10.88 -5.32
N ALA A 204 7.54 -10.69 -6.19
CA ALA A 204 7.35 -11.55 -7.35
C ALA A 204 8.16 -11.04 -8.54
N LYS A 205 8.71 -11.98 -9.33
CA LYS A 205 9.40 -11.73 -10.60
C LYS A 205 8.88 -12.72 -11.63
N ILE A 206 7.82 -12.35 -12.33
CA ILE A 206 7.08 -13.23 -13.22
C ILE A 206 7.07 -12.65 -14.63
N ARG A 207 7.67 -13.36 -15.58
CA ARG A 207 7.68 -12.99 -17.02
C ARG A 207 8.07 -11.54 -17.28
N GLY A 208 9.09 -11.05 -16.56
CA GLY A 208 9.62 -9.68 -16.71
C GLY A 208 8.90 -8.62 -15.87
N HIS A 209 7.83 -8.95 -15.16
CA HIS A 209 7.19 -8.08 -14.20
C HIS A 209 7.76 -8.32 -12.80
N GLU A 210 8.26 -7.27 -12.16
CA GLU A 210 8.59 -7.28 -10.75
C GLU A 210 7.54 -6.48 -9.98
N PHE A 211 7.01 -7.05 -8.89
CA PHE A 211 6.02 -6.37 -8.04
C PHE A 211 6.00 -6.98 -6.63
N GLN A 212 5.55 -6.20 -5.64
CA GLN A 212 5.46 -6.65 -4.26
C GLN A 212 4.02 -6.85 -3.81
N GLN A 213 3.08 -6.07 -4.32
CA GLN A 213 1.68 -6.12 -3.91
C GLN A 213 0.80 -5.77 -5.10
N GLY A 214 -0.39 -6.34 -5.15
CA GLY A 214 -1.33 -6.07 -6.23
C GLY A 214 -2.18 -7.27 -6.59
N ILE A 215 -2.90 -7.11 -7.67
CA ILE A 215 -3.69 -8.16 -8.31
C ILE A 215 -3.02 -8.57 -9.60
N TRP A 216 -2.93 -9.85 -9.81
CA TRP A 216 -2.44 -10.44 -11.06
C TRP A 216 -3.49 -11.37 -11.66
N ARG A 217 -3.38 -11.65 -12.96
CA ARG A 217 -4.25 -12.64 -13.62
C ARG A 217 -3.47 -13.51 -14.61
N TYR A 218 -3.95 -14.72 -14.79
CA TYR A 218 -3.42 -15.72 -15.70
C TYR A 218 -4.52 -16.31 -16.56
N HIS A 219 -4.31 -16.39 -17.86
CA HIS A 219 -5.30 -16.97 -18.76
C HIS A 219 -4.99 -18.47 -18.98
N PRO A 220 -5.88 -19.41 -18.60
CA PRO A 220 -5.58 -20.85 -18.65
C PRO A 220 -5.42 -21.40 -20.06
N ILE A 221 -6.02 -20.76 -21.08
CA ILE A 221 -5.97 -21.20 -22.47
C ILE A 221 -4.80 -20.55 -23.20
N THR A 222 -4.71 -19.21 -23.20
CA THR A 222 -3.64 -18.48 -23.92
C THR A 222 -2.31 -18.50 -23.18
N LYS A 223 -2.31 -18.89 -21.91
CA LYS A 223 -1.16 -18.90 -20.99
C LYS A 223 -0.57 -17.52 -20.71
N GLU A 224 -1.28 -16.44 -21.03
CA GLU A 224 -0.86 -15.08 -20.74
C GLU A 224 -0.87 -14.79 -19.24
N PHE A 225 0.07 -13.96 -18.81
CA PHE A 225 0.13 -13.37 -17.47
C PHE A 225 0.00 -11.86 -17.58
N GLU A 226 -0.72 -11.25 -16.68
CA GLU A 226 -0.83 -9.81 -16.57
C GLU A 226 -0.79 -9.38 -15.09
N LEU A 227 0.07 -8.40 -14.79
CA LEU A 227 -0.03 -7.64 -13.55
C LEU A 227 -1.22 -6.68 -13.71
N PHE A 228 -2.35 -7.02 -13.11
CA PHE A 228 -3.60 -6.30 -13.29
C PHE A 228 -3.58 -4.92 -12.64
N SER A 229 -3.04 -4.84 -11.41
CA SER A 229 -2.85 -3.59 -10.68
C SER A 229 -1.69 -3.73 -9.70
N GLU A 230 -1.03 -2.63 -9.37
CA GLU A 230 0.09 -2.62 -8.44
C GLU A 230 -0.19 -1.72 -7.24
N GLY A 231 0.18 -2.17 -6.04
CA GLY A 231 -0.01 -1.43 -4.80
C GLY A 231 -1.23 -1.90 -4.00
N GLY A 232 -1.56 -1.15 -2.98
CA GLY A 232 -2.52 -1.54 -1.96
C GLY A 232 -1.83 -1.92 -0.65
N GLY A 233 -2.39 -2.83 0.10
CA GLY A 233 -1.80 -3.35 1.33
C GLY A 233 -1.36 -4.80 1.22
N ASN A 234 -1.33 -5.50 2.33
CA ASN A 234 -1.22 -6.95 2.33
C ASN A 234 -2.59 -7.53 1.99
N THR A 235 -2.81 -7.79 0.71
CA THR A 235 -4.10 -8.20 0.18
C THR A 235 -4.31 -9.70 0.40
N TRP A 236 -5.38 -10.05 1.11
CA TRP A 236 -5.88 -11.41 1.27
C TRP A 236 -7.38 -11.41 0.99
N GLY A 237 -7.80 -12.12 -0.02
CA GLY A 237 -9.17 -12.13 -0.51
C GLY A 237 -9.41 -11.13 -1.63
N LEU A 238 -10.04 -11.59 -2.68
CA LEU A 238 -10.60 -10.78 -3.75
C LEU A 238 -11.93 -11.39 -4.19
N ASP A 239 -12.86 -10.55 -4.56
CA ASP A 239 -14.13 -10.96 -5.15
C ASP A 239 -14.59 -9.94 -6.19
N PHE A 240 -15.57 -10.33 -6.99
CA PHE A 240 -16.16 -9.49 -8.04
C PHE A 240 -17.56 -9.08 -7.62
N ASP A 241 -17.86 -7.78 -7.79
CA ASP A 241 -19.21 -7.29 -7.65
C ASP A 241 -20.09 -7.72 -8.85
N LYS A 242 -21.37 -7.36 -8.82
CA LYS A 242 -22.33 -7.67 -9.90
C LYS A 242 -22.01 -7.07 -11.28
N SER A 243 -21.07 -6.13 -11.33
CA SER A 243 -20.60 -5.47 -12.56
C SER A 243 -19.23 -5.99 -12.99
N GLY A 244 -18.65 -6.94 -12.22
CA GLY A 244 -17.34 -7.49 -12.47
C GLY A 244 -16.19 -6.59 -12.01
N GLN A 245 -16.46 -5.65 -11.09
CA GLN A 245 -15.43 -4.84 -10.44
C GLN A 245 -14.75 -5.63 -9.32
N ILE A 246 -13.43 -5.49 -9.21
CA ILE A 246 -12.65 -6.22 -8.20
C ILE A 246 -12.67 -5.48 -6.87
N ILE A 247 -13.16 -6.14 -5.83
CA ILE A 247 -13.07 -5.69 -4.45
C ILE A 247 -12.14 -6.65 -3.70
N ALA A 248 -11.11 -6.11 -3.08
CA ALA A 248 -10.07 -6.90 -2.41
C ALA A 248 -9.87 -6.42 -0.97
N GLY A 249 -9.60 -7.36 -0.06
CA GLY A 249 -9.26 -7.06 1.33
C GLY A 249 -7.89 -6.40 1.46
N THR A 250 -7.66 -5.69 2.55
CA THR A 250 -6.38 -5.02 2.79
C THR A 250 -6.09 -4.88 4.28
N ASN A 251 -4.81 -4.77 4.60
CA ASN A 251 -4.36 -4.39 5.94
C ASN A 251 -3.76 -2.98 6.00
N TYR A 252 -3.91 -2.16 4.96
CA TYR A 252 -3.32 -0.83 4.89
C TYR A 252 -4.35 0.26 5.19
N GLY A 253 -3.97 1.19 6.08
CA GLY A 253 -4.81 2.33 6.44
C GLY A 253 -6.03 1.94 7.29
N ASN A 254 -7.05 2.77 7.20
CA ASN A 254 -8.31 2.61 7.94
C ASN A 254 -9.45 2.28 6.97
N VAL A 255 -9.24 1.29 6.13
CA VAL A 255 -10.19 0.81 5.13
C VAL A 255 -10.27 -0.70 5.21
N ALA A 256 -11.45 -1.26 4.93
CA ALA A 256 -11.66 -2.71 4.94
C ALA A 256 -11.33 -3.35 3.59
N MET A 257 -11.45 -2.60 2.51
CA MET A 257 -11.33 -3.11 1.14
C MET A 257 -10.83 -2.05 0.18
N LEU A 258 -10.38 -2.50 -0.98
CA LEU A 258 -9.92 -1.70 -2.11
C LEU A 258 -10.73 -2.04 -3.35
N HIS A 259 -11.03 -1.04 -4.17
CA HIS A 259 -11.45 -1.25 -5.55
C HIS A 259 -10.20 -1.26 -6.44
N GLN A 260 -9.95 -2.37 -7.12
CA GLN A 260 -8.78 -2.57 -7.97
C GLN A 260 -9.16 -2.45 -9.45
N VAL A 261 -8.54 -1.51 -10.17
CA VAL A 261 -8.77 -1.30 -11.61
C VAL A 261 -7.53 -1.63 -12.42
N GLN A 262 -7.76 -2.05 -13.65
CA GLN A 262 -6.71 -2.54 -14.54
C GLN A 262 -5.67 -1.46 -14.86
N GLY A 263 -4.40 -1.80 -14.69
CA GLY A 263 -3.27 -0.91 -14.97
C GLY A 263 -3.03 0.17 -13.92
N ALA A 264 -3.72 0.13 -12.78
CA ALA A 264 -3.60 1.15 -11.74
C ALA A 264 -2.38 0.97 -10.83
N TYR A 265 -1.93 2.09 -10.29
CA TYR A 265 -0.94 2.16 -9.21
C TYR A 265 -1.58 2.73 -7.95
N TYR A 266 -1.53 1.97 -6.87
CA TYR A 266 -2.03 2.36 -5.55
C TYR A 266 -0.91 2.72 -4.60
N VAL A 267 -1.20 3.55 -3.61
CA VAL A 267 -0.28 3.87 -2.51
C VAL A 267 0.20 2.58 -1.85
N LYS A 268 1.49 2.49 -1.62
CA LYS A 268 2.14 1.40 -0.88
C LYS A 268 3.16 1.95 0.10
N GLY A 269 3.43 1.23 1.19
CA GLY A 269 4.51 1.57 2.12
C GLY A 269 5.89 1.40 1.45
N PHE A 270 6.82 2.28 1.75
CA PHE A 270 8.06 2.37 0.98
C PHE A 270 9.15 1.40 1.45
N SER A 271 9.43 1.33 2.74
CA SER A 271 10.59 0.59 3.24
C SER A 271 10.41 -0.93 3.26
N LYS A 272 9.23 -1.40 3.63
CA LYS A 272 8.90 -2.83 3.70
C LYS A 272 8.37 -3.36 2.37
N HIS A 273 7.82 -2.52 1.54
CA HIS A 273 7.04 -2.91 0.36
C HIS A 273 7.76 -2.72 -0.97
N GLY A 274 9.06 -2.60 -0.94
CA GLY A 274 9.91 -2.58 -2.12
C GLY A 274 9.99 -1.24 -2.85
N ALA A 275 10.72 -1.24 -3.95
CA ALA A 275 11.00 -0.06 -4.74
C ALA A 275 9.79 0.42 -5.57
N LEU A 276 9.85 1.66 -6.01
CA LEU A 276 8.95 2.19 -7.03
C LEU A 276 9.37 1.65 -8.41
N HIS A 277 8.47 0.95 -9.09
CA HIS A 277 8.76 0.39 -10.41
C HIS A 277 8.55 1.40 -11.54
N ASN A 278 7.63 2.32 -11.39
CA ASN A 278 7.42 3.45 -12.30
C ASN A 278 7.63 4.78 -11.58
N PRO A 279 8.78 5.47 -11.78
CA PRO A 279 9.07 6.75 -11.14
C PRO A 279 8.30 7.93 -11.75
N HIS A 280 7.52 7.70 -12.81
CA HIS A 280 6.82 8.74 -13.56
C HIS A 280 5.30 8.69 -13.37
N THR A 281 4.81 7.91 -12.42
CA THR A 281 3.37 7.88 -12.08
C THR A 281 2.84 9.26 -11.70
N TYR A 282 3.65 10.09 -11.07
CA TYR A 282 3.34 11.43 -10.54
C TYR A 282 2.05 11.50 -9.74
N GLY A 283 1.73 10.42 -9.08
CA GLY A 283 0.60 10.20 -8.22
C GLY A 283 0.28 8.72 -8.13
N TYR A 284 -0.45 8.37 -7.09
CA TYR A 284 -0.96 7.03 -6.82
C TYR A 284 -2.40 7.15 -6.42
N PHE A 285 -3.20 6.12 -6.67
CA PHE A 285 -4.52 6.06 -6.08
C PHE A 285 -4.39 5.88 -4.57
N GLU A 286 -5.02 6.78 -3.84
CA GLU A 286 -5.35 6.51 -2.45
C GLU A 286 -6.33 5.34 -2.40
N HIS A 287 -6.39 4.69 -1.25
CA HIS A 287 -7.43 3.72 -1.01
C HIS A 287 -8.80 4.40 -1.10
N MET A 288 -9.82 3.65 -1.52
CA MET A 288 -11.15 4.22 -1.67
C MET A 288 -11.60 4.90 -0.38
N PRO A 289 -12.35 6.01 -0.46
CA PRO A 289 -12.88 6.70 0.72
C PRO A 289 -13.64 5.73 1.62
N PHE A 290 -13.39 5.78 2.92
CA PHE A 290 -14.01 4.90 3.89
C PHE A 290 -14.43 5.66 5.15
N LYS A 291 -15.63 5.34 5.70
CA LYS A 291 -16.17 5.97 6.90
C LYS A 291 -16.32 4.96 8.03
N ASN A 292 -16.12 5.44 9.26
CA ASN A 292 -16.39 4.70 10.50
C ASN A 292 -15.70 3.32 10.57
N PHE A 293 -14.47 3.21 10.08
CA PHE A 293 -13.74 1.95 10.13
C PHE A 293 -13.62 1.40 11.54
N LYS A 294 -13.84 0.09 11.71
CA LYS A 294 -13.77 -0.64 12.98
C LYS A 294 -12.95 -1.92 12.80
N GLY A 295 -12.29 -2.36 13.84
CA GLY A 295 -11.69 -3.68 13.92
C GLY A 295 -10.21 -3.78 13.63
N GLY A 296 -9.45 -2.67 13.56
CA GLY A 296 -8.02 -2.70 13.24
C GLY A 296 -7.76 -2.90 11.75
N HIS A 297 -6.50 -3.14 11.36
CA HIS A 297 -6.03 -3.02 9.99
C HIS A 297 -5.97 -4.34 9.19
N VAL A 298 -6.57 -5.42 9.67
CA VAL A 298 -6.51 -6.72 8.97
C VAL A 298 -7.90 -7.15 8.55
N THR A 299 -8.12 -7.21 7.24
CA THR A 299 -9.35 -7.70 6.62
C THR A 299 -9.02 -8.82 5.65
N ASN A 300 -9.53 -10.02 5.90
CA ASN A 300 -9.18 -11.23 5.17
C ASN A 300 -10.39 -11.90 4.52
N GLY A 301 -10.16 -12.57 3.41
CA GLY A 301 -11.09 -13.52 2.79
C GLY A 301 -12.48 -12.96 2.52
N GLY A 302 -12.57 -11.67 2.13
CA GLY A 302 -13.86 -11.01 1.99
C GLY A 302 -14.55 -11.33 0.68
N ILE A 303 -15.88 -11.32 0.73
CA ILE A 303 -16.79 -11.52 -0.40
C ILE A 303 -17.74 -10.35 -0.57
N VAL A 304 -18.14 -10.08 -1.78
CA VAL A 304 -19.30 -9.23 -2.08
C VAL A 304 -20.52 -10.14 -2.08
N TYR A 305 -21.36 -10.06 -1.06
CA TYR A 305 -22.50 -10.94 -0.91
C TYR A 305 -23.57 -10.70 -1.98
N GLN A 306 -23.87 -11.71 -2.78
CA GLN A 306 -24.76 -11.63 -3.94
C GLN A 306 -25.72 -12.84 -4.01
N ALA A 307 -26.51 -13.01 -2.94
CA ALA A 307 -27.59 -13.99 -2.88
C ALA A 307 -28.83 -13.39 -2.21
N ASP A 308 -29.90 -14.14 -2.14
CA ASP A 308 -31.17 -13.74 -1.54
C ASP A 308 -31.54 -14.52 -0.28
N LEU A 309 -30.59 -15.27 0.29
CA LEU A 309 -30.82 -16.01 1.53
C LEU A 309 -31.01 -15.09 2.73
N TYR A 310 -30.23 -14.00 2.77
CA TYR A 310 -30.31 -13.00 3.83
C TYR A 310 -31.21 -11.84 3.45
N PRO A 311 -31.66 -11.04 4.44
CA PRO A 311 -32.40 -9.81 4.21
C PRO A 311 -31.71 -8.89 3.19
N PRO A 312 -32.49 -8.04 2.46
CA PRO A 312 -31.97 -7.20 1.37
C PRO A 312 -30.84 -6.26 1.78
N GLU A 313 -30.75 -5.85 3.05
CA GLU A 313 -29.70 -4.96 3.58
C GLU A 313 -28.28 -5.56 3.49
N TYR A 314 -28.16 -6.89 3.40
CA TYR A 314 -26.85 -7.56 3.23
C TYR A 314 -26.45 -7.71 1.78
N ARG A 315 -27.34 -7.53 0.82
CA ARG A 315 -27.02 -7.71 -0.61
C ARG A 315 -26.08 -6.63 -1.10
N ASN A 316 -25.11 -7.02 -1.89
CA ASN A 316 -24.03 -6.18 -2.41
C ASN A 316 -23.21 -5.50 -1.30
N ARG A 317 -23.15 -6.08 -0.10
CA ARG A 317 -22.25 -5.68 0.99
C ARG A 317 -20.99 -6.51 0.94
N TYR A 318 -19.89 -5.92 1.35
CA TYR A 318 -18.65 -6.65 1.54
C TYR A 318 -18.64 -7.27 2.93
N ILE A 319 -18.59 -8.60 3.00
CA ILE A 319 -18.53 -9.36 4.25
C ILE A 319 -17.13 -9.96 4.35
N ALA A 320 -16.43 -9.69 5.43
CA ALA A 320 -15.05 -10.11 5.58
C ALA A 320 -14.69 -10.41 7.04
N GLY A 321 -13.74 -11.32 7.21
CA GLY A 321 -13.12 -11.61 8.50
C GLY A 321 -12.22 -10.48 8.96
N ASN A 322 -12.22 -10.20 10.27
CA ASN A 322 -11.20 -9.42 10.93
C ASN A 322 -10.46 -10.29 11.94
N LEU A 323 -9.25 -10.67 11.57
CA LEU A 323 -8.43 -11.63 12.30
C LEU A 323 -8.13 -11.19 13.75
N LEU A 324 -7.91 -9.89 13.96
CA LEU A 324 -7.52 -9.35 15.27
C LEU A 324 -8.71 -9.10 16.20
N SER A 325 -9.89 -8.87 15.64
CA SER A 325 -11.11 -8.62 16.40
C SER A 325 -11.94 -9.88 16.66
N ASN A 326 -11.55 -11.03 16.10
CA ASN A 326 -12.32 -12.29 16.23
C ASN A 326 -13.76 -12.15 15.73
N THR A 327 -13.95 -11.45 14.61
CA THR A 327 -15.29 -11.00 14.14
C THR A 327 -15.35 -11.03 12.63
N LEU A 328 -16.52 -11.31 12.07
CA LEU A 328 -16.86 -10.93 10.70
C LEU A 328 -17.62 -9.62 10.74
N TYR A 329 -17.21 -8.70 9.87
CA TYR A 329 -17.92 -7.45 9.65
C TYR A 329 -18.58 -7.44 8.29
N TYR A 330 -19.67 -6.69 8.16
CA TYR A 330 -20.17 -6.31 6.84
C TYR A 330 -19.95 -4.81 6.62
N HIS A 331 -19.68 -4.46 5.37
CA HIS A 331 -19.39 -3.09 4.99
C HIS A 331 -20.27 -2.69 3.82
N GLU A 332 -20.70 -1.44 3.83
CA GLU A 332 -21.45 -0.86 2.74
C GLU A 332 -20.51 -0.42 1.63
N ILE A 333 -20.95 -0.58 0.40
CA ILE A 333 -20.24 -0.16 -0.81
C ILE A 333 -21.19 0.72 -1.61
N GLU A 334 -20.80 1.95 -1.88
CA GLU A 334 -21.56 2.90 -2.68
C GLU A 334 -20.74 3.36 -3.89
N ALA A 335 -21.35 3.43 -5.06
CA ALA A 335 -20.70 3.95 -6.27
C ALA A 335 -20.35 5.43 -6.10
N ARG A 336 -19.12 5.81 -6.49
CA ARG A 336 -18.64 7.18 -6.44
C ARG A 336 -17.80 7.49 -7.69
N GLY A 337 -18.45 8.02 -8.70
CA GLY A 337 -17.78 8.24 -9.99
C GLY A 337 -17.30 6.91 -10.59
N SER A 338 -16.04 6.83 -10.93
CA SER A 338 -15.39 5.62 -11.48
C SER A 338 -14.99 4.59 -10.43
N THR A 339 -15.24 4.85 -9.15
CA THR A 339 -14.89 3.96 -8.04
C THR A 339 -16.01 3.86 -7.01
N PHE A 340 -15.68 3.48 -5.79
CA PHE A 340 -16.62 3.32 -4.69
C PHE A 340 -16.18 4.12 -3.47
N ALA A 341 -17.11 4.28 -2.53
CA ALA A 341 -16.86 4.65 -1.15
C ALA A 341 -17.35 3.52 -0.24
N GLY A 342 -16.60 3.22 0.80
CA GLY A 342 -16.95 2.21 1.80
C GLY A 342 -17.39 2.82 3.12
N GLN A 343 -18.19 2.06 3.87
CA GLN A 343 -18.56 2.40 5.24
C GLN A 343 -18.69 1.14 6.08
N PHE A 344 -18.30 1.21 7.34
CA PHE A 344 -18.62 0.16 8.30
C PHE A 344 -20.13 0.00 8.46
N GLY A 345 -20.66 -1.18 8.18
CA GLY A 345 -22.08 -1.50 8.25
C GLY A 345 -22.50 -2.11 9.58
N GLY A 346 -21.67 -2.98 10.15
CA GLY A 346 -21.96 -3.63 11.42
C GLY A 346 -21.24 -4.96 11.62
N ASP A 347 -21.48 -5.55 12.78
CA ASP A 347 -20.98 -6.87 13.13
C ASP A 347 -21.86 -7.94 12.46
N PHE A 348 -21.27 -8.83 11.69
CA PHE A 348 -21.99 -9.94 11.03
C PHE A 348 -21.87 -11.25 11.82
N LEU A 349 -20.72 -11.49 12.45
CA LEU A 349 -20.51 -12.54 13.43
C LEU A 349 -19.49 -12.07 14.46
N THR A 350 -19.83 -12.11 15.74
CA THR A 350 -18.88 -11.91 16.85
C THR A 350 -18.67 -13.23 17.57
N ALA A 351 -17.45 -13.74 17.56
CA ALA A 351 -17.19 -15.09 18.07
C ALA A 351 -17.20 -15.19 19.61
N ASN A 352 -16.85 -14.11 20.33
CA ASN A 352 -16.64 -14.13 21.78
C ASN A 352 -15.66 -15.22 22.23
N ASP A 353 -14.73 -15.54 21.35
CA ASP A 353 -13.68 -16.52 21.53
C ASP A 353 -12.36 -15.96 20.98
N PRO A 354 -11.32 -15.74 21.82
CA PRO A 354 -10.05 -15.17 21.39
C PRO A 354 -9.22 -16.11 20.49
N TRP A 355 -9.64 -17.34 20.30
CA TRP A 355 -9.01 -18.27 19.38
C TRP A 355 -9.59 -18.25 17.97
N PHE A 356 -10.77 -17.66 17.78
CA PHE A 356 -11.41 -17.54 16.49
C PHE A 356 -10.58 -16.65 15.55
N ARG A 357 -10.18 -17.21 14.38
CA ARG A 357 -9.37 -16.53 13.38
C ARG A 357 -10.02 -16.68 12.01
N PRO A 358 -10.93 -15.78 11.63
CA PRO A 358 -11.58 -15.84 10.33
C PRO A 358 -10.59 -15.45 9.23
N VAL A 359 -10.12 -16.42 8.47
CA VAL A 359 -9.10 -16.23 7.42
C VAL A 359 -9.69 -16.22 6.02
N ASP A 360 -10.84 -16.85 5.81
CA ASP A 360 -11.52 -16.90 4.52
C ASP A 360 -13.04 -16.94 4.68
N CYS A 361 -13.75 -16.29 3.76
CA CYS A 361 -15.20 -16.32 3.64
C CYS A 361 -15.58 -16.74 2.22
N PHE A 362 -16.66 -17.53 2.11
CA PHE A 362 -17.16 -18.00 0.83
C PHE A 362 -18.70 -18.04 0.82
N GLN A 363 -19.32 -17.66 -0.31
CA GLN A 363 -20.75 -17.76 -0.49
C GLN A 363 -21.10 -19.12 -1.10
N GLY A 364 -21.78 -19.96 -0.33
CA GLY A 364 -22.16 -21.32 -0.74
C GLY A 364 -23.31 -21.38 -1.74
N PRO A 365 -23.59 -22.58 -2.26
CA PRO A 365 -24.68 -22.80 -3.24
C PRO A 365 -26.07 -22.50 -2.68
N GLU A 366 -26.31 -22.62 -1.38
CA GLU A 366 -27.56 -22.19 -0.73
C GLU A 366 -27.63 -20.67 -0.50
N GLY A 367 -26.54 -19.92 -0.72
CA GLY A 367 -26.43 -18.49 -0.46
C GLY A 367 -25.95 -18.15 0.96
N ALA A 368 -25.57 -19.13 1.77
CA ALA A 368 -25.00 -18.90 3.09
C ALA A 368 -23.55 -18.43 2.99
N VAL A 369 -23.12 -17.62 3.96
CA VAL A 369 -21.71 -17.24 4.15
C VAL A 369 -21.04 -18.32 4.99
N TYR A 370 -20.05 -18.97 4.41
CA TYR A 370 -19.13 -19.88 5.08
C TYR A 370 -17.92 -19.10 5.58
N VAL A 371 -17.38 -19.50 6.72
CA VAL A 371 -16.17 -18.90 7.30
C VAL A 371 -15.19 -19.98 7.73
N ALA A 372 -13.95 -19.86 7.26
CA ALA A 372 -12.85 -20.68 7.71
C ALA A 372 -12.24 -20.06 8.96
N ASP A 373 -12.33 -20.76 10.07
CA ASP A 373 -11.73 -20.43 11.36
C ASP A 373 -10.43 -21.20 11.53
N TRP A 374 -9.31 -20.52 11.38
CA TRP A 374 -7.98 -21.08 11.62
C TRP A 374 -7.84 -21.65 13.05
N HIS A 375 -8.53 -21.06 13.98
CA HIS A 375 -8.63 -21.40 15.40
C HIS A 375 -7.29 -21.55 16.11
N ASP A 376 -6.65 -20.43 16.38
CA ASP A 376 -5.37 -20.36 17.07
C ASP A 376 -5.37 -19.21 18.08
N LYS A 377 -4.78 -19.41 19.24
CA LYS A 377 -4.56 -18.34 20.23
C LYS A 377 -3.73 -17.21 19.64
N ARG A 378 -2.80 -17.55 18.80
CA ARG A 378 -1.90 -16.62 18.12
C ARG A 378 -2.58 -15.99 16.90
N ALA A 379 -2.37 -14.68 16.74
CA ALA A 379 -2.86 -13.95 15.57
C ALA A 379 -1.74 -13.28 14.77
N ALA A 380 -0.62 -12.92 15.44
CA ALA A 380 0.47 -12.15 14.84
C ALA A 380 1.74 -12.98 14.71
N HIS A 381 2.49 -12.71 13.66
CA HIS A 381 3.68 -13.45 13.28
C HIS A 381 5.01 -12.81 13.71
N LEU A 382 4.98 -11.67 14.38
CA LEU A 382 6.20 -10.91 14.71
C LEU A 382 7.09 -11.58 15.77
N ASP A 383 6.65 -12.70 16.33
CA ASP A 383 7.46 -13.58 17.15
C ASP A 383 7.98 -14.73 16.29
N PRO A 384 9.31 -14.95 16.16
CA PRO A 384 9.87 -16.00 15.32
C PRO A 384 9.72 -17.42 15.92
N VAL A 385 9.29 -17.55 17.17
CA VAL A 385 9.12 -18.86 17.80
C VAL A 385 7.93 -19.58 17.16
N ASP A 386 8.17 -20.78 16.63
CA ASP A 386 7.13 -21.64 16.09
C ASP A 386 6.36 -22.34 17.21
N ASN A 387 5.30 -21.70 17.67
CA ASN A 387 4.37 -22.22 18.67
C ASN A 387 2.91 -22.17 18.18
N TRP A 388 2.70 -22.27 16.86
CA TRP A 388 1.39 -22.36 16.24
C TRP A 388 0.70 -23.66 16.56
N ASP A 389 -0.62 -23.61 16.84
CA ASP A 389 -1.45 -24.79 17.06
C ASP A 389 -1.92 -25.36 15.70
N ARG A 390 -1.37 -26.49 15.30
CA ARG A 390 -1.74 -27.20 14.08
C ARG A 390 -2.77 -28.31 14.29
N THR A 391 -3.39 -28.36 15.47
CA THR A 391 -4.35 -29.42 15.83
C THR A 391 -5.79 -29.03 15.67
N ASN A 392 -6.08 -27.72 15.66
CA ASN A 392 -7.43 -27.16 15.56
C ASN A 392 -7.70 -26.54 14.18
N GLY A 393 -8.96 -26.34 13.90
CA GLY A 393 -9.46 -25.66 12.70
C GLY A 393 -10.92 -26.05 12.40
N ARG A 394 -11.71 -25.07 11.98
CA ARG A 394 -13.16 -25.25 11.86
C ARG A 394 -13.72 -24.49 10.69
N ILE A 395 -14.86 -24.92 10.22
CA ILE A 395 -15.64 -24.20 9.22
C ILE A 395 -17.05 -24.06 9.78
N TYR A 396 -17.53 -22.82 9.79
CA TYR A 396 -18.89 -22.49 10.18
C TYR A 396 -19.65 -21.90 9.00
N LYS A 397 -20.98 -21.95 9.04
CA LYS A 397 -21.85 -21.19 8.15
C LYS A 397 -22.90 -20.42 8.93
N ILE A 398 -23.33 -19.31 8.38
CA ILE A 398 -24.39 -18.50 8.93
C ILE A 398 -25.65 -18.75 8.09
N VAL A 399 -26.77 -19.08 8.72
CA VAL A 399 -28.04 -19.34 8.02
C VAL A 399 -29.21 -18.69 8.77
N PRO A 400 -30.35 -18.43 8.11
CA PRO A 400 -31.58 -18.08 8.82
C PRO A 400 -32.01 -19.19 9.77
N LYS A 401 -32.60 -18.84 10.90
CA LYS A 401 -33.17 -19.80 11.85
C LYS A 401 -34.19 -20.69 11.17
N GLY A 402 -34.05 -22.00 11.38
CA GLY A 402 -34.94 -23.00 10.77
C GLY A 402 -34.60 -23.28 9.29
N PHE A 403 -33.44 -22.82 8.81
CA PHE A 403 -32.99 -23.13 7.45
C PHE A 403 -32.90 -24.66 7.24
N LYS A 404 -33.43 -25.11 6.09
CA LYS A 404 -33.29 -26.49 5.64
C LYS A 404 -32.22 -26.62 4.59
N GLU A 405 -31.37 -27.64 4.72
CA GLU A 405 -30.31 -27.89 3.75
C GLU A 405 -30.88 -28.14 2.35
N ILE A 406 -30.16 -27.62 1.34
CA ILE A 406 -30.53 -27.87 -0.05
C ILE A 406 -30.22 -29.33 -0.42
N PRO A 407 -31.02 -29.97 -1.31
CA PRO A 407 -30.72 -31.30 -1.80
C PRO A 407 -29.34 -31.37 -2.47
N GLU A 408 -28.75 -32.54 -2.52
CA GLU A 408 -27.58 -32.81 -3.34
C GLU A 408 -27.89 -32.54 -4.82
N PHE A 409 -26.93 -32.02 -5.54
CA PHE A 409 -27.05 -31.70 -6.96
C PHE A 409 -25.71 -31.89 -7.67
N ASP A 410 -25.76 -31.93 -9.01
CA ASP A 410 -24.58 -31.95 -9.87
C ASP A 410 -24.82 -31.08 -11.11
N LEU A 411 -24.25 -29.91 -11.15
CA LEU A 411 -24.37 -28.98 -12.29
C LEU A 411 -23.64 -29.47 -13.53
N THR A 412 -22.71 -30.43 -13.40
CA THR A 412 -22.01 -30.99 -14.57
C THR A 412 -22.94 -31.81 -15.46
N GLN A 413 -24.05 -32.29 -14.90
CA GLN A 413 -25.07 -33.07 -15.62
C GLN A 413 -26.11 -32.20 -16.32
N GLN A 414 -26.14 -30.88 -16.03
CA GLN A 414 -27.10 -29.96 -16.65
C GLN A 414 -26.75 -29.74 -18.13
N SER A 415 -27.78 -29.65 -18.97
CA SER A 415 -27.62 -29.25 -20.37
C SER A 415 -27.16 -27.79 -20.49
N ASN A 416 -26.61 -27.39 -21.62
CA ASN A 416 -26.22 -26.01 -21.86
C ASN A 416 -27.43 -25.06 -21.77
N SER A 417 -28.62 -25.48 -22.17
CA SER A 417 -29.83 -24.67 -22.02
C SER A 417 -30.18 -24.39 -20.55
N GLU A 418 -30.05 -25.40 -19.70
CA GLU A 418 -30.27 -25.29 -18.26
C GLU A 418 -29.18 -24.37 -17.63
N LEU A 419 -27.92 -24.56 -18.01
CA LEU A 419 -26.83 -23.70 -17.54
C LEU A 419 -27.03 -22.21 -17.97
N ILE A 420 -27.50 -21.98 -19.22
CA ILE A 420 -27.84 -20.60 -19.68
C ILE A 420 -28.98 -20.04 -18.81
N SER A 421 -29.95 -20.85 -18.42
CA SER A 421 -31.02 -20.40 -17.53
C SER A 421 -30.52 -20.01 -16.14
N LEU A 422 -29.47 -20.70 -15.63
CA LEU A 422 -28.83 -20.39 -14.37
C LEU A 422 -28.04 -19.07 -14.37
N LEU A 423 -27.74 -18.47 -15.51
CA LEU A 423 -27.13 -17.14 -15.59
C LEU A 423 -28.01 -16.04 -14.95
N ALA A 424 -29.32 -16.26 -14.86
CA ALA A 424 -30.28 -15.37 -14.19
C ALA A 424 -30.52 -15.72 -12.72
N HIS A 425 -29.78 -16.67 -12.15
CA HIS A 425 -30.02 -17.14 -10.78
C HIS A 425 -29.71 -16.05 -9.76
N LYS A 426 -30.53 -15.94 -8.70
CA LYS A 426 -30.43 -14.91 -7.67
C LYS A 426 -29.19 -15.06 -6.77
N ASN A 427 -28.71 -16.29 -6.58
CA ASN A 427 -27.44 -16.58 -5.94
C ASN A 427 -26.35 -16.65 -7.02
N VAL A 428 -25.40 -15.73 -6.96
CA VAL A 428 -24.33 -15.58 -7.95
C VAL A 428 -23.42 -16.82 -8.05
N TRP A 429 -23.39 -17.67 -7.04
CA TRP A 429 -22.65 -18.93 -7.10
C TRP A 429 -23.09 -19.77 -8.30
N TYR A 430 -24.40 -19.89 -8.55
CA TYR A 430 -24.91 -20.66 -9.69
C TYR A 430 -24.57 -20.01 -11.03
N SER A 431 -24.69 -18.68 -11.16
CA SER A 431 -24.34 -18.01 -12.43
C SER A 431 -22.85 -18.10 -12.72
N ARG A 432 -21.99 -18.01 -11.69
CA ARG A 432 -20.54 -18.18 -11.83
C ARG A 432 -20.17 -19.59 -12.27
N GLU A 433 -20.73 -20.62 -11.65
CA GLU A 433 -20.50 -22.02 -12.03
C GLU A 433 -21.07 -22.34 -13.42
N ALA A 434 -22.28 -21.90 -13.73
CA ALA A 434 -22.89 -22.08 -15.06
C ALA A 434 -22.02 -21.42 -16.15
N ARG A 435 -21.57 -20.20 -15.93
CA ARG A 435 -20.68 -19.48 -16.85
C ARG A 435 -19.37 -20.23 -17.07
N ARG A 436 -18.73 -20.73 -16.00
CA ARG A 436 -17.51 -21.51 -16.07
C ARG A 436 -17.72 -22.81 -16.86
N LEU A 437 -18.76 -23.56 -16.54
CA LEU A 437 -19.09 -24.81 -17.25
C LEU A 437 -19.38 -24.57 -18.73
N LEU A 438 -20.14 -23.50 -19.08
CA LEU A 438 -20.37 -23.11 -20.48
C LEU A 438 -19.06 -22.76 -21.21
N ALA A 439 -18.17 -22.03 -20.52
CA ALA A 439 -16.87 -21.66 -21.08
C ALA A 439 -15.96 -22.88 -21.31
N GLU A 440 -15.94 -23.83 -20.37
CA GLU A 440 -15.12 -25.06 -20.48
C GLU A 440 -15.65 -26.02 -21.55
N ARG A 441 -16.96 -26.16 -21.70
CA ARG A 441 -17.57 -26.98 -22.72
C ARG A 441 -17.36 -26.50 -24.15
N LYS A 442 -17.20 -25.20 -24.35
CA LYS A 442 -16.95 -24.56 -25.67
C LYS A 442 -17.93 -24.96 -26.76
N ASP A 443 -19.17 -25.31 -26.39
CA ASP A 443 -20.17 -25.68 -27.35
C ASP A 443 -20.67 -24.48 -28.17
N SER A 444 -20.36 -24.49 -29.47
CA SER A 444 -20.74 -23.42 -30.40
C SER A 444 -22.25 -23.17 -30.47
N LYS A 445 -23.06 -24.19 -30.17
CA LYS A 445 -24.53 -24.04 -30.16
C LYS A 445 -25.03 -23.13 -29.06
N SER A 446 -24.22 -22.87 -28.00
CA SER A 446 -24.55 -21.93 -26.96
C SER A 446 -24.29 -20.47 -27.37
N SER A 447 -23.49 -20.22 -28.40
CA SER A 447 -23.05 -18.88 -28.79
C SER A 447 -24.18 -17.97 -29.20
N GLU A 448 -25.06 -18.41 -30.12
CA GLU A 448 -26.15 -17.57 -30.61
C GLU A 448 -27.23 -17.27 -29.52
N PRO A 449 -27.66 -18.23 -28.68
CA PRO A 449 -28.52 -17.89 -27.54
C PRO A 449 -27.90 -16.85 -26.61
N LEU A 450 -26.60 -16.99 -26.29
CA LEU A 450 -25.89 -16.07 -25.40
C LEU A 450 -25.73 -14.68 -26.04
N LYS A 451 -25.39 -14.58 -27.33
CA LYS A 451 -25.33 -13.28 -28.06
C LYS A 451 -26.68 -12.57 -27.99
N LYS A 452 -27.77 -13.30 -28.26
CA LYS A 452 -29.13 -12.74 -28.21
C LYS A 452 -29.47 -12.23 -26.80
N ILE A 453 -29.11 -12.97 -25.77
CA ILE A 453 -29.31 -12.53 -24.37
C ILE A 453 -28.48 -11.26 -24.08
N ALA A 454 -27.22 -11.23 -24.47
CA ALA A 454 -26.34 -10.08 -24.24
C ALA A 454 -26.82 -8.81 -24.96
N GLN A 455 -27.42 -8.94 -26.15
CA GLN A 455 -27.95 -7.81 -26.94
C GLN A 455 -29.31 -7.33 -26.47
N SER A 456 -30.22 -8.25 -26.11
CA SER A 456 -31.64 -7.93 -25.90
C SER A 456 -32.03 -7.68 -24.45
N ASN A 457 -31.18 -8.06 -23.48
CA ASN A 457 -31.40 -7.87 -22.06
C ASN A 457 -30.66 -6.65 -21.52
N GLN A 458 -30.98 -6.25 -20.31
CA GLN A 458 -30.32 -5.19 -19.59
C GLN A 458 -29.81 -5.71 -18.24
N GLY A 459 -28.85 -4.96 -17.67
CA GLY A 459 -28.31 -5.27 -16.34
C GLY A 459 -27.44 -6.51 -16.30
N THR A 460 -27.51 -7.25 -15.19
CA THR A 460 -26.59 -8.36 -14.92
C THR A 460 -26.75 -9.55 -15.86
N LEU A 461 -27.94 -9.84 -16.35
CA LEU A 461 -28.12 -10.99 -17.25
C LEU A 461 -27.41 -10.79 -18.59
N ALA A 462 -27.43 -9.56 -19.14
CA ALA A 462 -26.66 -9.24 -20.34
C ALA A 462 -25.17 -9.42 -20.12
N LEU A 463 -24.66 -9.00 -18.94
CA LEU A 463 -23.27 -9.20 -18.56
C LEU A 463 -22.89 -10.67 -18.41
N GLU A 464 -23.69 -11.46 -17.71
CA GLU A 464 -23.43 -12.90 -17.52
C GLU A 464 -23.35 -13.63 -18.87
N ALA A 465 -24.23 -13.27 -19.82
CA ALA A 465 -24.18 -13.85 -21.16
C ALA A 465 -22.92 -13.40 -21.93
N LEU A 466 -22.54 -12.11 -21.84
CA LEU A 466 -21.31 -11.60 -22.45
C LEU A 466 -20.08 -12.29 -21.87
N TRP A 467 -20.05 -12.46 -20.56
CA TRP A 467 -18.93 -13.12 -19.87
C TRP A 467 -18.84 -14.62 -20.19
N ALA A 468 -19.98 -15.29 -20.32
CA ALA A 468 -19.99 -16.70 -20.78
C ALA A 468 -19.40 -16.83 -22.20
N LEU A 469 -19.75 -15.90 -23.10
CA LEU A 469 -19.16 -15.83 -24.45
C LEU A 469 -17.65 -15.54 -24.40
N ALA A 470 -17.23 -14.62 -23.55
CA ALA A 470 -15.81 -14.27 -23.41
C ALA A 470 -14.97 -15.43 -22.90
N GLY A 471 -15.43 -16.10 -21.83
CA GLY A 471 -14.77 -17.28 -21.26
C GLY A 471 -14.67 -18.44 -22.26
N ALA A 472 -15.69 -18.65 -23.10
CA ALA A 472 -15.69 -19.61 -24.18
C ALA A 472 -14.87 -19.16 -25.41
N GLN A 473 -14.32 -17.95 -25.41
CA GLN A 473 -13.63 -17.30 -26.54
C GLN A 473 -14.52 -17.11 -27.78
N ASN A 474 -15.82 -16.98 -27.58
CA ASN A 474 -16.84 -16.80 -28.64
C ASN A 474 -17.33 -15.33 -28.75
N ALA A 475 -16.77 -14.41 -27.99
CA ALA A 475 -17.03 -12.98 -28.13
C ALA A 475 -16.11 -12.39 -29.22
N ASP A 476 -16.59 -12.43 -30.46
CA ASP A 476 -15.82 -11.91 -31.61
C ASP A 476 -15.79 -10.36 -31.64
N PRO A 477 -14.78 -9.73 -32.27
CA PRO A 477 -14.62 -8.28 -32.26
C PRO A 477 -15.81 -7.53 -32.87
N ALA A 478 -16.52 -8.07 -33.87
CA ALA A 478 -17.66 -7.41 -34.48
C ALA A 478 -18.83 -7.35 -33.49
N PHE A 479 -19.12 -8.45 -32.82
CA PHE A 479 -20.12 -8.51 -31.78
C PHE A 479 -19.81 -7.55 -30.60
N LEU A 480 -18.53 -7.51 -30.16
CA LEU A 480 -18.14 -6.59 -29.10
C LEU A 480 -18.30 -5.13 -29.50
N GLN A 481 -18.07 -4.77 -30.79
CA GLN A 481 -18.29 -3.42 -31.28
C GLN A 481 -19.78 -3.03 -31.28
N GLU A 482 -20.71 -3.96 -31.56
CA GLU A 482 -22.14 -3.71 -31.42
C GLU A 482 -22.53 -3.38 -29.98
N LEU A 483 -21.90 -4.04 -29.00
CA LEU A 483 -22.15 -3.80 -27.57
C LEU A 483 -21.59 -2.48 -27.04
N LEU A 484 -20.77 -1.75 -27.80
CA LEU A 484 -20.33 -0.40 -27.41
C LEU A 484 -21.47 0.61 -27.30
N ASP A 485 -22.61 0.36 -27.94
CA ASP A 485 -23.80 1.20 -27.88
C ASP A 485 -24.87 0.65 -26.92
N HIS A 486 -24.53 -0.41 -26.14
CA HIS A 486 -25.50 -1.04 -25.26
C HIS A 486 -26.00 -0.07 -24.18
N PRO A 487 -27.32 -0.06 -23.83
CA PRO A 487 -27.89 0.88 -22.85
C PRO A 487 -27.31 0.72 -21.44
N THR A 488 -26.90 -0.49 -21.06
CA THR A 488 -26.30 -0.77 -19.75
C THR A 488 -24.81 -0.38 -19.75
N PRO A 489 -24.37 0.61 -18.93
CA PRO A 489 -22.97 1.05 -18.90
C PRO A 489 -21.97 -0.08 -18.66
N ALA A 490 -22.27 -0.99 -17.74
CA ALA A 490 -21.37 -2.10 -17.43
C ALA A 490 -21.16 -3.06 -18.63
N VAL A 491 -22.15 -3.21 -19.52
CA VAL A 491 -21.95 -3.99 -20.76
C VAL A 491 -21.01 -3.27 -21.71
N ARG A 492 -21.17 -1.94 -21.87
CA ARG A 492 -20.23 -1.12 -22.67
C ARG A 492 -18.81 -1.19 -22.12
N GLU A 493 -18.68 -1.07 -20.80
CA GLU A 493 -17.41 -1.18 -20.08
C GLU A 493 -16.70 -2.50 -20.41
N TRP A 494 -17.41 -3.62 -20.28
CA TRP A 494 -16.87 -4.93 -20.59
C TRP A 494 -16.60 -5.16 -22.07
N ALA A 495 -17.41 -4.59 -22.96
CA ALA A 495 -17.12 -4.61 -24.40
C ALA A 495 -15.81 -3.90 -24.72
N VAL A 496 -15.55 -2.72 -24.13
CA VAL A 496 -14.28 -1.98 -24.24
C VAL A 496 -13.11 -2.83 -23.73
N ARG A 497 -13.27 -3.44 -22.56
CA ARG A 497 -12.21 -4.26 -21.93
C ARG A 497 -11.86 -5.47 -22.78
N LEU A 498 -12.85 -6.24 -23.20
CA LEU A 498 -12.66 -7.46 -24.00
C LEU A 498 -12.08 -7.16 -25.40
N LEU A 499 -12.47 -6.05 -26.02
CA LEU A 499 -11.83 -5.59 -27.26
C LEU A 499 -10.35 -5.30 -27.05
N ALA A 500 -10.00 -4.59 -25.99
CA ALA A 500 -8.61 -4.21 -25.70
C ALA A 500 -7.75 -5.38 -25.19
N ASP A 501 -8.34 -6.47 -24.72
CA ASP A 501 -7.59 -7.69 -24.36
C ASP A 501 -6.85 -8.27 -25.57
N LYS A 502 -7.29 -7.99 -26.80
CA LYS A 502 -6.57 -8.34 -28.03
C LYS A 502 -5.30 -7.51 -28.26
N ARG A 503 -5.08 -6.43 -27.51
CA ARG A 503 -3.94 -5.49 -27.61
C ARG A 503 -3.74 -4.79 -28.96
N THR A 504 -4.33 -5.31 -30.04
CA THR A 504 -4.31 -4.74 -31.37
C THR A 504 -5.74 -4.68 -31.89
N LEU A 505 -6.15 -3.50 -32.33
CA LEU A 505 -7.48 -3.23 -32.84
C LEU A 505 -7.46 -2.83 -34.30
N SER A 506 -8.56 -3.09 -35.01
CA SER A 506 -8.77 -2.55 -36.33
C SER A 506 -8.94 -1.01 -36.28
N PRO A 507 -8.61 -0.27 -37.34
CA PRO A 507 -8.85 1.18 -37.41
C PRO A 507 -10.30 1.57 -37.14
N ILE A 508 -11.25 0.72 -37.53
CA ILE A 508 -12.69 0.93 -37.29
C ILE A 508 -12.98 0.84 -35.80
N ALA A 509 -12.48 -0.19 -35.12
CA ALA A 509 -12.66 -0.34 -33.68
C ALA A 509 -12.01 0.81 -32.90
N VAL A 510 -10.83 1.28 -33.32
CA VAL A 510 -10.17 2.45 -32.71
C VAL A 510 -11.06 3.69 -32.89
N ALA A 511 -11.56 3.95 -34.09
CA ALA A 511 -12.44 5.11 -34.36
C ALA A 511 -13.71 5.08 -33.50
N ARG A 512 -14.30 3.89 -33.32
CA ARG A 512 -15.46 3.70 -32.43
C ARG A 512 -15.15 4.01 -30.97
N LEU A 513 -14.01 3.51 -30.45
CA LEU A 513 -13.59 3.82 -29.09
C LEU A 513 -13.25 5.30 -28.89
N VAL A 514 -12.68 5.97 -29.90
CA VAL A 514 -12.40 7.41 -29.86
C VAL A 514 -13.71 8.21 -29.83
N GLU A 515 -14.69 7.83 -30.63
CA GLU A 515 -16.01 8.51 -30.64
C GLU A 515 -16.73 8.28 -29.30
N MET A 516 -16.70 7.05 -28.79
CA MET A 516 -17.23 6.74 -27.48
C MET A 516 -16.52 7.57 -26.38
N ALA A 517 -15.21 7.72 -26.43
CA ALA A 517 -14.44 8.53 -25.49
C ALA A 517 -14.81 10.02 -25.50
N ARG A 518 -15.38 10.53 -26.63
CA ARG A 518 -15.86 11.92 -26.71
C ARG A 518 -17.23 12.12 -26.10
N THR A 519 -18.07 11.10 -26.10
CA THR A 519 -19.52 11.22 -25.81
C THR A 519 -19.95 10.47 -24.56
N GLU A 520 -19.12 9.56 -24.03
CA GLU A 520 -19.46 8.73 -22.88
C GLU A 520 -19.69 9.58 -21.61
N THR A 521 -20.75 9.27 -20.90
CA THR A 521 -21.15 9.96 -19.68
C THR A 521 -20.98 9.11 -18.40
N SER A 522 -20.80 7.79 -18.56
CA SER A 522 -20.57 6.90 -17.43
C SER A 522 -19.10 6.97 -16.99
N PRO A 523 -18.81 7.34 -15.72
CA PRO A 523 -17.45 7.38 -15.23
C PRO A 523 -16.76 6.01 -15.24
N THR A 524 -17.49 4.90 -15.03
CA THR A 524 -16.91 3.55 -15.05
C THR A 524 -16.46 3.18 -16.47
N VAL A 525 -17.25 3.51 -17.48
CA VAL A 525 -16.87 3.27 -18.88
C VAL A 525 -15.69 4.16 -19.30
N ALA A 526 -15.69 5.43 -18.89
CA ALA A 526 -14.57 6.35 -19.16
C ALA A 526 -13.27 5.86 -18.48
N SER A 527 -13.37 5.36 -17.24
CA SER A 527 -12.27 4.72 -16.53
C SER A 527 -11.73 3.50 -17.30
N GLN A 528 -12.62 2.62 -17.76
CA GLN A 528 -12.23 1.44 -18.53
C GLN A 528 -11.64 1.81 -19.89
N LEU A 529 -12.14 2.84 -20.57
CA LEU A 529 -11.51 3.34 -21.79
C LEU A 529 -10.05 3.76 -21.55
N ALA A 530 -9.76 4.45 -20.44
CA ALA A 530 -8.40 4.81 -20.06
C ALA A 530 -7.55 3.57 -19.72
N CYS A 531 -8.06 2.64 -18.92
CA CYS A 531 -7.39 1.38 -18.59
C CYS A 531 -7.06 0.57 -19.86
N SER A 532 -8.04 0.49 -20.78
CA SER A 532 -7.90 -0.23 -22.04
C SER A 532 -6.92 0.46 -23.00
N ALA A 533 -6.99 1.79 -23.12
CA ALA A 533 -6.09 2.58 -23.96
C ALA A 533 -4.61 2.32 -23.59
N ARG A 534 -4.28 2.24 -22.32
CA ARG A 534 -2.93 1.95 -21.84
C ARG A 534 -2.33 0.66 -22.42
N ARG A 535 -3.19 -0.29 -22.79
CA ARG A 535 -2.79 -1.62 -23.26
C ARG A 535 -2.69 -1.71 -24.78
N LEU A 536 -3.11 -0.67 -25.51
CA LEU A 536 -3.14 -0.61 -26.97
C LEU A 536 -1.83 -0.05 -27.53
N GLN A 537 -1.69 -0.11 -28.86
CA GLN A 537 -0.61 0.55 -29.57
C GLN A 537 -0.68 2.07 -29.35
N TYR A 538 0.49 2.72 -29.35
CA TYR A 538 0.63 4.12 -28.93
C TYR A 538 -0.28 5.11 -29.67
N ASP A 539 -0.52 4.91 -30.94
CA ASP A 539 -1.36 5.78 -31.77
C ASP A 539 -2.84 5.66 -31.37
N ALA A 540 -3.36 4.45 -31.19
CA ALA A 540 -4.71 4.19 -30.70
C ALA A 540 -4.88 4.69 -29.27
N ALA A 541 -3.91 4.41 -28.41
CA ALA A 541 -3.88 4.85 -27.02
C ALA A 541 -4.00 6.37 -26.90
N LEU A 542 -3.19 7.09 -27.67
CA LEU A 542 -3.16 8.56 -27.64
C LEU A 542 -4.40 9.19 -28.26
N GLN A 543 -5.01 8.60 -29.27
CA GLN A 543 -6.28 9.09 -29.83
C GLN A 543 -7.42 8.98 -28.82
N ILE A 544 -7.54 7.86 -28.11
CA ILE A 544 -8.53 7.66 -27.04
C ILE A 544 -8.26 8.62 -25.88
N ALA A 545 -7.00 8.76 -25.47
CA ALA A 545 -6.62 9.66 -24.40
C ALA A 545 -6.94 11.13 -24.74
N LYS A 546 -6.64 11.60 -25.95
CA LYS A 546 -7.00 12.95 -26.41
C LYS A 546 -8.51 13.22 -26.30
N ALA A 547 -9.32 12.25 -26.73
CA ALA A 547 -10.77 12.35 -26.66
C ALA A 547 -11.26 12.46 -25.19
N LEU A 548 -10.73 11.64 -24.29
CA LEU A 548 -11.05 11.69 -22.85
C LEU A 548 -10.53 12.97 -22.18
N TYR A 549 -9.35 13.48 -22.55
CA TYR A 549 -8.85 14.78 -22.08
C TYR A 549 -9.73 15.96 -22.47
N SER A 550 -10.59 15.78 -23.47
CA SER A 550 -11.57 16.80 -23.86
C SER A 550 -12.83 16.81 -22.99
N GLN A 551 -12.95 15.87 -22.05
CA GLN A 551 -14.09 15.65 -21.15
C GLN A 551 -13.82 16.24 -19.75
N ASP A 552 -14.03 17.55 -19.60
CA ASP A 552 -13.78 18.28 -18.34
C ASP A 552 -14.64 17.78 -17.15
N GLN A 553 -15.75 17.11 -17.43
CA GLN A 553 -16.64 16.55 -16.40
C GLN A 553 -15.96 15.54 -15.46
N TYR A 554 -14.88 14.92 -15.91
CA TYR A 554 -14.17 13.91 -15.12
C TYR A 554 -13.01 14.47 -14.28
N ILE A 555 -12.75 15.77 -14.28
CA ILE A 555 -11.60 16.36 -13.57
C ILE A 555 -11.62 16.08 -12.04
N GLN A 556 -12.82 15.99 -11.46
CA GLN A 556 -13.00 15.70 -10.02
C GLN A 556 -13.18 14.22 -9.74
N ASP A 557 -13.14 13.35 -10.74
CA ASP A 557 -13.19 11.91 -10.52
C ASP A 557 -11.91 11.42 -9.83
N LEU A 558 -12.04 10.44 -8.94
CA LEU A 558 -10.90 10.00 -8.12
C LEU A 558 -9.85 9.23 -8.93
N TYR A 559 -10.25 8.56 -10.02
CA TYR A 559 -9.35 7.67 -10.76
C TYR A 559 -9.04 8.17 -12.17
N ILE A 560 -10.04 8.67 -12.91
CA ILE A 560 -9.91 9.01 -14.33
C ILE A 560 -8.72 9.95 -14.63
N PRO A 561 -8.49 11.05 -13.88
CA PRO A 561 -7.38 11.94 -14.20
C PRO A 561 -6.00 11.25 -14.15
N LEU A 562 -5.73 10.42 -13.16
CA LEU A 562 -4.45 9.69 -13.08
C LEU A 562 -4.38 8.54 -14.07
N LEU A 563 -5.48 7.82 -14.35
CA LEU A 563 -5.51 6.81 -15.40
C LEU A 563 -5.13 7.41 -16.75
N LEU A 564 -5.69 8.58 -17.08
CA LEU A 564 -5.35 9.30 -18.30
C LEU A 564 -3.88 9.73 -18.35
N TRP A 565 -3.37 10.22 -17.22
CA TRP A 565 -1.93 10.53 -17.14
C TRP A 565 -1.09 9.29 -17.45
N TRP A 566 -1.40 8.15 -16.85
CA TRP A 566 -0.62 6.92 -17.07
C TRP A 566 -0.71 6.40 -18.51
N VAL A 567 -1.82 6.62 -19.22
CA VAL A 567 -1.88 6.36 -20.68
C VAL A 567 -0.87 7.23 -21.44
N VAL A 568 -0.85 8.53 -21.14
CA VAL A 568 0.06 9.47 -21.82
C VAL A 568 1.49 9.21 -21.39
N GLU A 569 1.74 8.94 -20.14
CA GLU A 569 3.07 8.63 -19.59
C GLU A 569 3.70 7.46 -20.32
N ASP A 570 3.00 6.31 -20.40
CA ASP A 570 3.49 5.11 -21.10
C ASP A 570 3.87 5.38 -22.57
N GLN A 571 3.16 6.34 -23.22
CA GLN A 571 3.34 6.64 -24.65
C GLN A 571 4.13 7.93 -24.92
N SER A 572 4.49 8.69 -23.87
CA SER A 572 5.04 10.06 -23.97
C SER A 572 6.31 10.17 -24.82
N ILE A 573 7.12 9.15 -24.84
CA ILE A 573 8.41 9.16 -25.57
C ILE A 573 8.21 8.76 -27.04
N ARG A 574 7.47 7.69 -27.29
CA ARG A 574 7.20 7.22 -28.67
C ARG A 574 6.22 8.15 -29.39
N GLY A 575 5.20 8.60 -28.68
CA GLY A 575 4.11 9.41 -29.19
C GLY A 575 4.32 10.92 -29.10
N ARG A 576 5.56 11.39 -28.80
CA ARG A 576 5.87 12.81 -28.57
C ARG A 576 5.31 13.75 -29.66
N ALA A 577 5.50 13.42 -30.91
CA ALA A 577 5.01 14.21 -32.03
C ALA A 577 3.46 14.31 -32.07
N LEU A 578 2.76 13.21 -31.80
CA LEU A 578 1.31 13.17 -31.72
C LEU A 578 0.79 14.01 -30.56
N ILE A 579 1.45 13.93 -29.39
CA ILE A 579 1.07 14.73 -28.23
C ILE A 579 1.25 16.22 -28.52
N LEU A 580 2.36 16.63 -29.14
CA LEU A 580 2.57 18.02 -29.56
C LEU A 580 1.52 18.50 -30.57
N ASP A 581 1.07 17.62 -31.46
CA ASP A 581 0.03 17.93 -32.44
C ASP A 581 -1.32 18.28 -31.76
N TRP A 582 -1.62 17.72 -30.61
CA TRP A 582 -2.83 18.08 -29.85
C TRP A 582 -2.86 19.56 -29.48
N PHE A 583 -1.70 20.13 -29.17
CA PHE A 583 -1.53 21.50 -28.72
C PHE A 583 -1.49 22.55 -29.85
N LYS A 584 -1.56 22.12 -31.12
CA LYS A 584 -1.80 23.01 -32.25
C LYS A 584 -3.24 23.52 -32.30
N ASP A 585 -4.16 22.81 -31.64
CA ASP A 585 -5.55 23.24 -31.48
C ASP A 585 -5.68 24.12 -30.23
N PRO A 586 -5.99 25.43 -30.40
CA PRO A 586 -6.15 26.33 -29.25
C PRO A 586 -7.28 25.91 -28.30
N SER A 587 -8.29 25.19 -28.77
CA SER A 587 -9.41 24.73 -27.94
C SER A 587 -9.00 23.65 -26.96
N PHE A 588 -7.98 22.87 -27.29
CA PHE A 588 -7.45 21.82 -26.40
C PHE A 588 -6.79 22.42 -25.14
N TRP A 589 -6.11 23.57 -25.28
CA TRP A 589 -5.53 24.31 -24.15
C TRP A 589 -6.60 24.82 -23.18
N GLN A 590 -7.82 25.06 -23.63
CA GLN A 590 -8.88 25.56 -22.76
C GLN A 590 -9.48 24.47 -21.85
N LYS A 591 -9.19 23.19 -22.12
CA LYS A 591 -9.71 22.08 -21.34
C LYS A 591 -9.13 22.08 -19.92
N VAL A 592 -10.00 22.04 -18.92
CA VAL A 592 -9.61 22.03 -17.50
C VAL A 592 -8.78 20.77 -17.20
N MET A 593 -9.17 19.63 -17.76
CA MET A 593 -8.45 18.37 -17.63
C MET A 593 -7.01 18.49 -18.15
N VAL A 594 -6.81 19.17 -19.27
CA VAL A 594 -5.47 19.40 -19.85
C VAL A 594 -4.63 20.30 -18.94
N ARG A 595 -5.18 21.43 -18.51
CA ARG A 595 -4.47 22.41 -17.67
C ARG A 595 -4.10 21.88 -16.30
N GLN A 596 -4.97 21.11 -15.66
CA GLN A 596 -4.75 20.63 -14.30
C GLN A 596 -4.04 19.28 -14.23
N ASN A 597 -4.17 18.44 -15.26
CA ASN A 597 -3.67 17.09 -15.20
C ASN A 597 -2.51 16.82 -16.17
N LEU A 598 -2.48 17.43 -17.36
CA LEU A 598 -1.53 17.04 -18.40
C LEU A 598 -0.29 17.96 -18.47
N LEU A 599 -0.46 19.29 -18.54
CA LEU A 599 0.62 20.21 -18.93
C LEU A 599 1.87 20.10 -18.05
N GLU A 600 1.71 20.14 -16.73
CA GLU A 600 2.83 20.02 -15.78
C GLU A 600 3.49 18.65 -15.91
N ARG A 601 2.69 17.60 -15.93
CA ARG A 601 3.19 16.22 -15.93
C ARG A 601 3.94 15.87 -17.21
N ILE A 602 3.46 16.28 -18.35
CA ILE A 602 4.13 15.96 -19.63
C ILE A 602 5.47 16.70 -19.77
N ALA A 603 5.52 17.97 -19.38
CA ALA A 603 6.76 18.73 -19.35
C ALA A 603 7.77 18.09 -18.35
N ARG A 604 7.29 17.72 -17.16
CA ARG A 604 8.10 17.01 -16.15
C ARG A 604 8.63 15.68 -16.67
N ARG A 605 7.80 14.92 -17.39
CA ARG A 605 8.17 13.62 -17.95
C ARG A 605 9.27 13.74 -19.00
N TRP A 606 9.13 14.67 -19.96
CA TRP A 606 10.13 14.90 -20.97
C TRP A 606 11.46 15.39 -20.39
N VAL A 607 11.43 16.33 -19.44
CA VAL A 607 12.64 16.80 -18.75
C VAL A 607 13.34 15.69 -17.98
N ASN A 608 12.61 14.78 -17.37
CA ASN A 608 13.18 13.63 -16.66
C ASN A 608 13.85 12.63 -17.62
N GLU A 609 13.37 12.48 -18.83
CA GLU A 609 14.07 11.73 -19.88
C GLU A 609 15.35 12.44 -20.33
N GLY A 610 15.23 13.77 -20.59
CA GLY A 610 16.35 14.67 -20.76
C GLY A 610 17.16 14.50 -22.05
N THR A 611 16.61 13.87 -23.07
CA THR A 611 17.21 13.79 -24.40
C THR A 611 16.95 15.08 -25.20
N GLU A 612 17.72 15.34 -26.24
CA GLU A 612 17.52 16.53 -27.07
C GLU A 612 16.11 16.61 -27.71
N PRO A 613 15.52 15.52 -28.22
CA PRO A 613 14.13 15.53 -28.66
C PRO A 613 13.13 15.92 -27.57
N ASP A 614 13.41 15.59 -26.29
CA ASP A 614 12.54 15.94 -25.16
C ASP A 614 12.63 17.42 -24.81
N TRP A 615 13.83 17.98 -24.81
CA TRP A 615 14.05 19.41 -24.64
C TRP A 615 13.39 20.20 -25.79
N THR A 616 13.49 19.70 -26.99
CA THR A 616 12.82 20.29 -28.18
C THR A 616 11.31 20.28 -27.99
N ALA A 617 10.74 19.19 -27.50
CA ALA A 617 9.29 19.07 -27.24
C ALA A 617 8.86 20.06 -26.15
N CYS A 618 9.63 20.22 -25.08
CA CYS A 618 9.33 21.23 -24.04
C CYS A 618 9.36 22.66 -24.63
N ALA A 619 10.36 22.97 -25.45
CA ALA A 619 10.48 24.28 -26.10
C ALA A 619 9.29 24.57 -27.05
N GLN A 620 8.88 23.58 -27.84
CA GLN A 620 7.72 23.69 -28.72
C GLN A 620 6.44 23.88 -27.92
N LEU A 621 6.25 23.11 -26.83
CA LEU A 621 5.08 23.26 -25.96
C LEU A 621 5.01 24.65 -25.34
N LEU A 622 6.13 25.21 -24.89
CA LEU A 622 6.21 26.59 -24.40
C LEU A 622 5.84 27.60 -25.48
N THR A 623 6.28 27.36 -26.73
CA THR A 623 6.01 28.27 -27.86
C THR A 623 4.54 28.21 -28.30
N LEU A 624 3.90 27.04 -28.21
CA LEU A 624 2.50 26.81 -28.54
C LEU A 624 1.54 27.30 -27.46
N ALA A 625 2.03 27.53 -26.24
CA ALA A 625 1.20 27.96 -25.12
C ALA A 625 0.54 29.32 -25.37
N PRO A 626 -0.81 29.41 -25.40
CA PRO A 626 -1.51 30.60 -25.85
C PRO A 626 -1.56 31.72 -24.79
N SER A 627 -1.26 31.41 -23.52
CA SER A 627 -1.31 32.36 -22.41
C SER A 627 -0.12 32.22 -21.48
N GLU A 628 0.15 33.28 -20.70
CA GLU A 628 1.17 33.21 -19.64
C GLU A 628 0.82 32.17 -18.56
N GLU A 629 -0.45 31.95 -18.28
CA GLU A 629 -0.90 30.92 -17.35
C GLU A 629 -0.53 29.52 -17.84
N ASP A 630 -0.77 29.23 -19.11
CA ASP A 630 -0.42 27.95 -19.71
C ASP A 630 1.10 27.77 -19.76
N GLN A 631 1.87 28.83 -20.07
CA GLN A 631 3.33 28.83 -20.01
C GLN A 631 3.81 28.50 -18.59
N LYS A 632 3.22 29.11 -17.55
CA LYS A 632 3.56 28.82 -16.14
C LYS A 632 3.34 27.37 -15.77
N LYS A 633 2.30 26.70 -16.29
CA LYS A 633 2.07 25.27 -16.06
C LYS A 633 3.17 24.41 -16.66
N VAL A 634 3.59 24.71 -17.89
CA VAL A 634 4.70 23.97 -18.54
C VAL A 634 6.01 24.21 -17.79
N LEU A 635 6.30 25.48 -17.44
CA LEU A 635 7.50 25.83 -16.65
C LEU A 635 7.53 25.14 -15.28
N ALA A 636 6.37 25.03 -14.61
CA ALA A 636 6.28 24.30 -13.34
C ALA A 636 6.67 22.83 -13.49
N GLY A 637 6.30 22.18 -14.60
CA GLY A 637 6.73 20.83 -14.91
C GLY A 637 8.24 20.70 -15.10
N ILE A 638 8.83 21.63 -15.86
CA ILE A 638 10.29 21.70 -16.05
C ILE A 638 11.00 21.90 -14.71
N GLU A 639 10.50 22.81 -13.88
CA GLU A 639 11.07 23.11 -12.58
C GLU A 639 10.99 21.92 -11.61
N LYS A 640 9.86 21.24 -11.54
CA LYS A 640 9.70 20.03 -10.72
C LYS A 640 10.66 18.91 -11.13
N ALA A 641 10.91 18.75 -12.43
CA ALA A 641 11.86 17.76 -12.90
C ALA A 641 13.31 18.10 -12.50
N LEU A 642 13.62 19.36 -12.32
CA LEU A 642 14.95 19.86 -11.94
C LEU A 642 15.08 20.13 -10.44
N GLU A 643 14.10 19.75 -9.63
CA GLU A 643 14.16 19.95 -8.18
C GLU A 643 15.37 19.19 -7.58
N GLY A 644 16.18 19.89 -6.78
CA GLY A 644 17.39 19.33 -6.18
C GLY A 644 18.59 19.17 -7.11
N ARG A 645 18.48 19.57 -8.39
CA ARG A 645 19.61 19.51 -9.34
C ARG A 645 19.72 20.78 -10.20
N ARG A 646 20.89 20.99 -10.75
CA ARG A 646 21.19 22.02 -11.74
C ARG A 646 21.93 21.42 -12.92
N LEU A 647 21.57 21.79 -14.14
CA LEU A 647 22.29 21.40 -15.35
C LEU A 647 23.58 22.21 -15.48
N ALA A 648 24.56 21.66 -16.18
CA ALA A 648 25.81 22.36 -16.47
C ALA A 648 25.61 23.54 -17.44
N LEU A 649 24.77 23.34 -18.45
CA LEU A 649 24.43 24.32 -19.50
C LEU A 649 22.94 24.28 -19.80
N VAL A 650 22.41 25.38 -20.27
CA VAL A 650 21.03 25.44 -20.77
C VAL A 650 20.90 24.51 -22.00
N PRO A 651 19.92 23.60 -22.04
CA PRO A 651 19.65 22.85 -23.26
C PRO A 651 19.36 23.77 -24.44
N THR A 652 20.04 23.59 -25.56
CA THR A 652 19.98 24.48 -26.71
C THR A 652 18.52 24.79 -27.19
N PRO A 653 17.58 23.86 -27.24
CA PRO A 653 16.21 24.17 -27.61
C PRO A 653 15.50 25.17 -26.67
N LEU A 654 15.91 25.25 -25.39
CA LEU A 654 15.32 26.14 -24.39
C LEU A 654 15.98 27.49 -24.28
N GLU A 655 17.16 27.71 -24.84
CA GLU A 655 17.92 28.97 -24.72
C GLU A 655 17.08 30.18 -25.16
N LYS A 656 16.55 30.13 -26.37
CA LYS A 656 15.77 31.24 -26.93
C LYS A 656 14.41 31.44 -26.22
N PRO A 657 13.60 30.42 -26.00
CA PRO A 657 12.35 30.56 -25.22
C PRO A 657 12.57 31.12 -23.82
N LEU A 658 13.60 30.65 -23.10
CA LEU A 658 13.94 31.13 -21.75
C LEU A 658 14.36 32.60 -21.75
N ALA A 659 15.21 33.00 -22.70
CA ALA A 659 15.65 34.39 -22.83
C ALA A 659 14.47 35.35 -23.06
N LEU A 660 13.55 35.01 -23.99
CA LEU A 660 12.36 35.80 -24.28
C LEU A 660 11.43 35.91 -23.06
N LEU A 661 11.26 34.84 -22.30
CA LEU A 661 10.43 34.87 -21.09
C LEU A 661 11.07 35.78 -20.02
N ARG A 662 12.40 35.73 -19.85
CA ARG A 662 13.11 36.57 -18.90
C ARG A 662 13.09 38.03 -19.31
N GLU A 663 13.17 38.37 -20.59
CA GLU A 663 13.00 39.74 -21.09
C GLU A 663 11.61 40.32 -20.79
N LYS A 664 10.56 39.51 -20.97
CA LYS A 664 9.17 39.91 -20.65
C LYS A 664 8.93 40.09 -19.16
N SER A 665 9.60 39.29 -18.31
CA SER A 665 9.36 39.28 -16.87
C SER A 665 10.69 39.27 -16.09
N PRO A 666 11.51 40.32 -16.18
CA PRO A 666 12.87 40.34 -15.65
C PRO A 666 12.95 40.22 -14.12
N LYS A 667 11.85 40.55 -13.41
CA LYS A 667 11.77 40.46 -11.94
C LYS A 667 11.18 39.15 -11.41
N SER A 668 10.84 38.20 -12.30
CA SER A 668 10.24 36.91 -11.87
C SER A 668 11.28 36.04 -11.18
N LYS A 669 11.08 35.79 -9.89
CA LYS A 669 11.91 34.86 -9.11
C LYS A 669 11.80 33.40 -9.62
N GLU A 670 10.62 33.00 -10.10
CA GLU A 670 10.39 31.69 -10.68
C GLU A 670 11.22 31.48 -11.94
N LEU A 671 11.23 32.46 -12.85
CA LEU A 671 12.05 32.37 -14.07
C LEU A 671 13.55 32.45 -13.76
N LEU A 672 13.96 33.24 -12.76
CA LEU A 672 15.36 33.31 -12.32
C LEU A 672 15.81 31.96 -11.74
N ARG A 673 14.99 31.35 -10.89
CA ARG A 673 15.25 30.03 -10.32
C ARG A 673 15.32 28.94 -11.40
N LEU A 674 14.39 28.97 -12.35
CA LEU A 674 14.39 28.02 -13.47
C LEU A 674 15.62 28.19 -14.36
N ALA A 675 15.98 29.42 -14.73
CA ALA A 675 17.19 29.71 -15.51
C ALA A 675 18.45 29.22 -14.79
N PHE A 676 18.55 29.46 -13.48
CA PHE A 676 19.61 28.93 -12.64
C PHE A 676 19.69 27.40 -12.69
N ARG A 677 18.55 26.69 -12.51
CA ARG A 677 18.51 25.21 -12.54
C ARG A 677 18.82 24.65 -13.92
N LEU A 678 18.41 25.35 -14.97
CA LEU A 678 18.75 24.97 -16.35
C LEU A 678 20.22 25.21 -16.73
N GLY A 679 20.99 25.86 -15.86
CA GLY A 679 22.43 26.07 -16.09
C GLY A 679 22.80 27.40 -16.71
N ASP A 680 21.89 28.39 -16.75
CA ASP A 680 22.18 29.74 -17.29
C ASP A 680 23.26 30.47 -16.46
N PRO A 681 24.42 30.78 -17.05
CA PRO A 681 25.51 31.47 -16.35
C PRO A 681 25.14 32.92 -15.93
N LYS A 682 24.26 33.58 -16.69
CA LYS A 682 23.80 34.92 -16.34
C LYS A 682 22.94 34.88 -15.07
N ALA A 683 22.08 33.88 -14.96
CA ALA A 683 21.26 33.66 -13.77
C ALA A 683 22.14 33.32 -12.55
N LEU A 684 23.15 32.49 -12.72
CA LEU A 684 24.10 32.19 -11.65
C LEU A 684 24.81 33.47 -11.13
N ASN A 685 25.31 34.30 -12.03
CA ASN A 685 25.97 35.57 -11.68
C ASN A 685 25.01 36.52 -10.96
N GLU A 686 23.78 36.66 -11.44
CA GLU A 686 22.73 37.47 -10.81
C GLU A 686 22.44 37.00 -9.38
N ILE A 687 22.24 35.68 -9.20
CA ILE A 687 21.98 35.07 -7.89
C ILE A 687 23.19 35.27 -6.97
N SER A 688 24.42 35.08 -7.46
CA SER A 688 25.64 35.30 -6.68
C SER A 688 25.74 36.73 -6.19
N ASN A 689 25.48 37.72 -7.04
CA ASN A 689 25.45 39.13 -6.67
C ASN A 689 24.33 39.44 -5.67
N ASN A 690 23.14 38.91 -5.87
CA ASN A 690 22.01 39.10 -4.97
C ASN A 690 22.27 38.51 -3.58
N SER A 691 22.94 37.38 -3.47
CA SER A 691 23.28 36.75 -2.19
C SER A 691 24.27 37.59 -1.36
N ALA A 692 25.20 38.24 -2.03
CA ALA A 692 26.22 39.09 -1.42
C ALA A 692 25.75 40.53 -1.10
N SER A 693 24.66 40.99 -1.71
CA SER A 693 24.16 42.35 -1.58
C SER A 693 23.66 42.63 -0.16
N THR A 694 24.04 43.81 0.38
CA THR A 694 23.54 44.29 1.68
C THR A 694 22.40 45.31 1.52
N THR A 695 22.09 45.72 0.28
CA THR A 695 21.06 46.70 -0.03
C THR A 695 19.72 46.08 -0.48
N LEU A 696 19.75 44.84 -0.91
CA LEU A 696 18.53 44.15 -1.29
C LEU A 696 17.68 43.75 -0.07
N PRO A 697 16.33 43.64 -0.24
CA PRO A 697 15.45 43.10 0.78
C PRO A 697 15.94 41.75 1.29
N PRO A 698 15.78 41.45 2.59
CA PRO A 698 16.17 40.16 3.16
C PRO A 698 15.58 38.94 2.41
N SER A 699 14.33 39.03 1.94
CA SER A 699 13.65 38.00 1.16
C SER A 699 14.35 37.64 -0.16
N ASP A 700 14.99 38.60 -0.80
CA ASP A 700 15.71 38.39 -2.06
C ASP A 700 17.08 37.78 -1.82
N ARG A 701 17.74 38.23 -0.74
CA ARG A 701 19.00 37.62 -0.28
C ARG A 701 18.80 36.15 0.15
N ILE A 702 17.72 35.86 0.91
CA ILE A 702 17.37 34.49 1.34
C ILE A 702 17.18 33.61 0.12
N PHE A 703 16.34 34.06 -0.83
CA PHE A 703 16.09 33.31 -2.08
C PHE A 703 17.41 33.00 -2.82
N ALA A 704 18.30 33.94 -2.93
CA ALA A 704 19.59 33.77 -3.60
C ALA A 704 20.51 32.80 -2.83
N ILE A 705 20.62 32.95 -1.50
CA ILE A 705 21.43 32.08 -0.63
C ILE A 705 20.92 30.65 -0.68
N GLU A 706 19.60 30.43 -0.61
CA GLU A 706 18.99 29.08 -0.67
C GLU A 706 19.28 28.40 -2.01
N LEU A 707 19.24 29.13 -3.12
CA LEU A 707 19.57 28.56 -4.43
C LEU A 707 21.06 28.21 -4.54
N LEU A 708 21.96 29.07 -4.10
CA LEU A 708 23.40 28.79 -4.10
C LEU A 708 23.75 27.62 -3.18
N GLY A 709 23.06 27.49 -2.04
CA GLY A 709 23.25 26.38 -1.11
C GLY A 709 22.95 25.00 -1.74
N GLN A 710 22.12 24.93 -2.79
CA GLN A 710 21.84 23.69 -3.53
C GLN A 710 23.02 23.23 -4.39
N LEU A 711 23.97 24.11 -4.73
CA LEU A 711 25.11 23.77 -5.58
C LEU A 711 26.19 22.96 -4.86
N SER A 712 26.31 23.09 -3.55
CA SER A 712 27.43 22.55 -2.76
C SER A 712 28.80 23.01 -3.29
N ASP A 713 28.87 24.24 -3.82
CA ASP A 713 30.06 24.80 -4.41
C ASP A 713 30.83 25.67 -3.38
N ALA A 714 32.07 25.24 -3.11
CA ALA A 714 32.95 25.93 -2.13
C ALA A 714 33.21 27.43 -2.47
N ASN A 715 33.08 27.82 -3.74
CA ASN A 715 33.27 29.22 -4.14
C ASN A 715 32.25 30.18 -3.50
N HIS A 716 31.11 29.71 -3.05
CA HIS A 716 30.07 30.50 -2.40
C HIS A 716 30.19 30.51 -0.86
N LEU A 717 31.04 29.68 -0.27
CA LEU A 717 31.24 29.60 1.18
C LEU A 717 31.63 30.93 1.82
N PRO A 718 32.55 31.75 1.27
CA PRO A 718 32.88 33.04 1.83
C PRO A 718 31.65 33.98 1.95
N THR A 719 30.74 33.93 0.98
CA THR A 719 29.50 34.71 1.00
C THR A 719 28.57 34.27 2.14
N PHE A 720 28.43 32.96 2.35
CA PHE A 720 27.61 32.41 3.43
C PHE A 720 28.21 32.73 4.80
N LEU A 721 29.53 32.61 4.97
CA LEU A 721 30.21 32.94 6.22
C LEU A 721 30.07 34.44 6.54
N LYS A 722 30.15 35.32 5.53
CA LYS A 722 29.91 36.77 5.68
C LYS A 722 28.46 37.07 6.08
N ALA A 723 27.50 36.29 5.57
CA ALA A 723 26.09 36.44 5.92
C ALA A 723 25.77 36.08 7.38
N LEU A 724 26.68 35.46 8.14
CA LEU A 724 26.55 35.18 9.58
C LEU A 724 26.88 36.39 10.48
N GLU A 725 27.44 37.46 9.94
CA GLU A 725 27.84 38.66 10.74
C GLU A 725 26.67 39.22 11.58
N PRO A 726 26.92 39.74 12.80
CA PRO A 726 25.87 40.16 13.73
C PRO A 726 24.89 41.22 13.17
N ASN A 727 25.34 42.05 12.24
CA ASN A 727 24.51 43.10 11.61
C ASN A 727 23.59 42.53 10.49
N THR A 728 23.67 41.26 10.19
CA THR A 728 22.79 40.61 9.21
C THR A 728 21.48 40.16 9.87
N PRO A 729 20.32 40.40 9.25
CA PRO A 729 19.03 39.91 9.79
C PRO A 729 19.03 38.41 10.08
N ASP A 730 18.42 38.01 11.18
CA ASP A 730 18.45 36.60 11.65
C ASP A 730 17.89 35.56 10.64
N ASN A 731 16.87 35.95 9.84
CA ASN A 731 16.34 35.09 8.80
C ASN A 731 17.34 34.87 7.64
N VAL A 732 18.18 35.87 7.33
CA VAL A 732 19.26 35.73 6.34
C VAL A 732 20.40 34.87 6.91
N ARG A 733 20.75 35.07 8.20
CA ARG A 733 21.72 34.22 8.91
C ARG A 733 21.28 32.78 8.94
N LEU A 734 19.96 32.53 9.18
CA LEU A 734 19.39 31.22 9.16
C LEU A 734 19.50 30.55 7.77
N ALA A 735 19.21 31.29 6.70
CA ALA A 735 19.38 30.81 5.33
C ALA A 735 20.84 30.44 5.02
N ALA A 736 21.79 31.27 5.50
CA ALA A 736 23.22 30.99 5.34
C ALA A 736 23.64 29.69 6.10
N ILE A 737 23.17 29.51 7.34
CA ILE A 737 23.43 28.25 8.09
C ILE A 737 22.89 27.05 7.31
N ASN A 738 21.67 27.14 6.77
CA ASN A 738 21.08 26.06 5.97
C ASN A 738 21.87 25.83 4.68
N ALA A 739 22.33 26.85 4.00
CA ALA A 739 23.12 26.75 2.76
C ALA A 739 24.49 26.07 2.97
N MET A 740 25.03 26.16 4.17
CA MET A 740 26.34 25.56 4.52
C MET A 740 26.24 24.10 4.97
N GLN A 741 25.05 23.51 5.05
CA GLN A 741 24.89 22.10 5.49
C GLN A 741 25.68 21.10 4.63
N SER A 742 25.85 21.36 3.34
CA SER A 742 26.63 20.50 2.43
C SER A 742 28.14 20.73 2.50
N SER A 743 28.61 21.81 3.16
CA SER A 743 30.04 22.08 3.29
C SER A 743 30.71 21.19 4.33
N ALA A 744 31.85 20.61 3.95
CA ALA A 744 32.72 19.84 4.85
C ALA A 744 33.88 20.67 5.40
N ASP A 745 33.96 21.96 5.07
CA ASP A 745 35.04 22.84 5.49
C ASP A 745 34.88 23.24 6.98
N ASP A 746 35.91 22.95 7.77
CA ASP A 746 35.93 23.23 9.20
C ASP A 746 35.78 24.74 9.51
N ALA A 747 36.03 25.63 8.55
CA ALA A 747 35.76 27.06 8.67
C ALA A 747 34.28 27.33 9.02
N VAL A 748 33.36 26.51 8.57
CA VAL A 748 31.92 26.57 8.94
C VAL A 748 31.75 26.34 10.43
N ALA A 749 32.32 25.23 10.92
CA ALA A 749 32.20 24.89 12.34
C ALA A 749 32.87 25.93 13.23
N LEU A 750 34.07 26.36 12.89
CA LEU A 750 34.82 27.36 13.64
C LEU A 750 34.06 28.68 13.72
N LYS A 751 33.53 29.17 12.58
CA LYS A 751 32.75 30.41 12.55
C LYS A 751 31.47 30.33 13.38
N LEU A 752 30.74 29.22 13.28
CA LEU A 752 29.52 29.02 14.08
C LEU A 752 29.83 28.91 15.57
N LEU A 753 30.89 28.20 15.96
CA LEU A 753 31.31 28.03 17.35
C LEU A 753 31.78 29.37 17.95
N ASP A 754 32.46 30.20 17.20
CA ASP A 754 32.90 31.51 17.65
C ASP A 754 31.73 32.50 17.85
N LEU A 755 30.71 32.42 16.97
CA LEU A 755 29.51 33.26 17.09
C LEU A 755 28.48 32.69 18.09
N TYR A 756 28.57 31.41 18.46
CA TYR A 756 27.57 30.69 19.25
C TYR A 756 27.12 31.43 20.54
N PRO A 757 27.99 32.02 21.36
CA PRO A 757 27.56 32.70 22.59
C PRO A 757 26.57 33.83 22.34
N THR A 758 26.67 34.52 21.20
CA THR A 758 25.89 35.72 20.86
C THR A 758 24.68 35.39 19.94
N LEU A 759 24.52 34.15 19.50
CA LEU A 759 23.41 33.76 18.62
C LEU A 759 22.06 33.77 19.36
N PRO A 760 20.96 34.20 18.71
CA PRO A 760 19.61 33.96 19.18
C PRO A 760 19.30 32.46 19.30
N GLY A 761 18.34 32.10 20.16
CA GLY A 761 18.03 30.67 20.45
C GLY A 761 17.68 29.83 19.23
N SER A 762 16.96 30.40 18.25
CA SER A 762 16.62 29.73 16.98
C SER A 762 17.86 29.41 16.14
N LEU A 763 18.82 30.35 16.06
CA LEU A 763 20.06 30.14 15.34
C LEU A 763 21.02 29.23 16.09
N LYS A 764 21.04 29.25 17.44
CA LYS A 764 21.78 28.28 18.25
C LYS A 764 21.34 26.86 17.96
N SER A 765 20.02 26.59 17.97
CA SER A 765 19.49 25.29 17.70
C SER A 765 19.84 24.75 16.30
N LYS A 766 19.81 25.60 15.28
CA LYS A 766 20.21 25.26 13.92
C LYS A 766 21.71 25.01 13.78
N SER A 767 22.52 25.86 14.45
CA SER A 767 23.98 25.68 14.47
C SER A 767 24.36 24.35 15.12
N LEU A 768 23.78 24.00 16.26
CA LEU A 768 23.99 22.68 16.89
C LEU A 768 23.59 21.51 16.00
N ALA A 769 22.45 21.62 15.31
CA ALA A 769 22.00 20.60 14.37
C ALA A 769 23.00 20.42 13.21
N LEU A 770 23.55 21.49 12.65
CA LEU A 770 24.60 21.44 11.61
C LEU A 770 25.88 20.83 12.16
N LEU A 771 26.33 21.29 13.33
CA LEU A 771 27.56 20.83 13.97
C LEU A 771 27.52 19.37 14.37
N SER A 772 26.36 18.79 14.60
CA SER A 772 26.18 17.38 14.95
C SER A 772 26.18 16.42 13.74
N GLN A 773 26.15 16.93 12.51
CA GLN A 773 25.99 16.07 11.31
C GLN A 773 27.28 15.46 10.78
N ARG A 774 28.45 15.89 11.26
CA ARG A 774 29.76 15.43 10.79
C ARG A 774 30.68 15.11 11.96
N PRO A 775 31.53 14.09 11.85
CA PRO A 775 32.50 13.76 12.90
C PRO A 775 33.43 14.91 13.30
N SER A 776 34.04 15.62 12.30
CA SER A 776 34.96 16.74 12.57
C SER A 776 34.27 17.92 13.28
N PHE A 777 33.07 18.28 12.84
CA PHE A 777 32.27 19.37 13.44
C PHE A 777 31.81 19.00 14.86
N SER A 778 31.37 17.76 15.06
CA SER A 778 30.98 17.25 16.37
C SER A 778 32.13 17.24 17.36
N LEU A 779 33.34 16.89 16.90
CA LEU A 779 34.53 16.90 17.72
C LEU A 779 34.90 18.36 18.14
N LEU A 780 34.87 19.31 17.20
CA LEU A 780 35.11 20.72 17.50
C LEU A 780 34.07 21.27 18.48
N LEU A 781 32.81 20.90 18.30
CA LEU A 781 31.72 21.28 19.22
C LEU A 781 32.00 20.75 20.63
N MET A 782 32.32 19.49 20.79
CA MET A 782 32.58 18.85 22.07
C MET A 782 33.87 19.38 22.75
N GLN A 783 34.86 19.78 22.00
CA GLN A 783 36.03 20.49 22.53
C GLN A 783 35.67 21.87 23.11
N ARG A 784 34.69 22.58 22.50
CA ARG A 784 34.19 23.86 23.08
C ARG A 784 33.38 23.61 24.36
N VAL A 785 32.65 22.49 24.45
CA VAL A 785 31.98 22.05 25.68
C VAL A 785 33.02 21.73 26.77
N ASP A 786 34.05 20.98 26.41
CA ASP A 786 35.12 20.58 27.34
C ASP A 786 35.89 21.74 27.94
N THR A 787 36.06 22.80 27.17
CA THR A 787 36.72 24.05 27.61
C THR A 787 35.74 25.03 28.27
N GLY A 788 34.47 24.66 28.47
CA GLY A 788 33.46 25.52 29.11
C GLY A 788 32.99 26.72 28.28
N LYS A 789 33.34 26.80 26.98
CA LYS A 789 32.92 27.88 26.07
C LYS A 789 31.47 27.67 25.58
N ILE A 790 30.97 26.49 25.64
CA ILE A 790 29.57 26.11 25.36
C ILE A 790 29.08 25.28 26.55
N LEU A 791 27.85 25.57 27.00
CA LEU A 791 27.27 24.83 28.11
C LEU A 791 26.84 23.44 27.68
N LYS A 792 27.17 22.43 28.46
CA LYS A 792 26.71 21.05 28.16
C LYS A 792 25.18 20.93 28.11
N THR A 793 24.48 21.81 28.82
CA THR A 793 23.01 21.89 28.84
C THR A 793 22.39 22.37 27.54
N ASP A 794 23.17 23.04 26.67
CA ASP A 794 22.71 23.48 25.37
C ASP A 794 22.60 22.34 24.38
N ILE A 795 23.28 21.24 24.62
CA ILE A 795 23.26 20.03 23.78
C ILE A 795 22.33 19.03 24.41
N SER A 796 21.24 18.69 23.71
CA SER A 796 20.31 17.65 24.15
C SER A 796 20.96 16.27 24.11
N ILE A 797 20.43 15.35 24.92
CA ILE A 797 20.91 13.97 24.94
C ILE A 797 20.74 13.28 23.57
N ASP A 798 19.73 13.70 22.78
CA ASP A 798 19.51 13.17 21.44
C ASP A 798 20.58 13.64 20.45
N LEU A 799 21.02 14.89 20.54
CA LEU A 799 22.16 15.38 19.78
C LEU A 799 23.46 14.67 20.18
N ALA A 800 23.64 14.43 21.49
CA ALA A 800 24.79 13.69 21.99
C ALA A 800 24.80 12.23 21.45
N ARG A 801 23.64 11.59 21.40
CA ARG A 801 23.46 10.27 20.78
C ARG A 801 23.72 10.27 19.27
N ALA A 802 23.21 11.29 18.57
CA ALA A 802 23.47 11.46 17.14
C ALA A 802 24.97 11.60 16.87
N MET A 803 25.67 12.43 17.65
CA MET A 803 27.12 12.57 17.54
C MET A 803 27.87 11.26 17.86
N ALA A 804 27.41 10.48 18.84
CA ALA A 804 28.00 9.19 19.18
C ALA A 804 27.88 8.15 18.05
N SER A 805 26.90 8.29 17.16
CA SER A 805 26.74 7.40 16.00
C SER A 805 27.88 7.52 14.97
N HIS A 806 28.65 8.59 14.99
CA HIS A 806 29.85 8.76 14.14
C HIS A 806 31.01 7.82 14.50
N LYS A 807 30.98 7.18 15.67
CA LYS A 807 31.96 6.18 16.12
C LYS A 807 33.42 6.69 16.16
N GLU A 808 33.62 7.98 16.24
CA GLU A 808 34.95 8.61 16.33
C GLU A 808 35.40 8.55 17.83
N GLU A 809 36.57 7.95 18.09
CA GLU A 809 37.01 7.58 19.43
C GLU A 809 37.18 8.80 20.37
N LYS A 810 37.81 9.89 19.88
CA LYS A 810 37.99 11.12 20.67
C LYS A 810 36.66 11.79 20.99
N LEU A 811 35.72 11.77 20.04
CA LEU A 811 34.38 12.30 20.23
C LEU A 811 33.61 11.50 21.28
N ILE A 812 33.64 10.16 21.19
CA ILE A 812 33.03 9.27 22.19
C ILE A 812 33.62 9.51 23.58
N GLY A 813 34.94 9.70 23.70
CA GLY A 813 35.60 10.05 24.96
C GLY A 813 35.05 11.32 25.58
N LEU A 814 34.92 12.39 24.82
CA LEU A 814 34.33 13.66 25.28
C LEU A 814 32.85 13.54 25.63
N LEU A 815 32.06 12.83 24.79
CA LEU A 815 30.66 12.59 25.07
C LEU A 815 30.47 11.82 26.37
N THR A 816 31.25 10.78 26.60
CA THR A 816 31.22 9.96 27.81
C THR A 816 31.61 10.78 29.06
N LYS A 817 32.61 11.66 28.92
CA LYS A 817 33.04 12.57 30.01
C LYS A 817 31.94 13.50 30.50
N HIS A 818 31.13 14.07 29.54
CA HIS A 818 30.16 15.12 29.86
C HIS A 818 28.73 14.62 30.07
N TYR A 819 28.32 13.52 29.38
CA TYR A 819 26.97 12.99 29.38
C TYR A 819 26.87 11.55 29.92
N GLY A 820 28.00 10.93 30.34
CA GLY A 820 28.02 9.54 30.74
C GLY A 820 27.85 8.59 29.55
N LYS A 821 27.39 7.40 29.79
CA LYS A 821 27.15 6.43 28.72
C LYS A 821 25.93 6.84 27.90
N VAL A 822 26.16 7.32 26.68
CA VAL A 822 25.14 7.83 25.75
C VAL A 822 24.39 6.70 25.06
N SER A 823 24.18 5.56 25.75
CA SER A 823 23.43 4.41 25.21
C SER A 823 21.92 4.67 25.34
N PRO A 824 21.10 4.12 24.43
CA PRO A 824 19.63 4.11 24.61
C PRO A 824 19.29 3.45 25.97
N PRO A 825 18.13 3.80 26.57
CA PRO A 825 17.65 3.11 27.77
C PRO A 825 17.60 1.59 27.55
N SER A 826 17.95 0.83 28.57
CA SER A 826 17.84 -0.63 28.50
C SER A 826 16.37 -1.06 28.40
N PRO A 827 16.06 -2.26 27.87
CA PRO A 827 14.69 -2.75 27.86
C PRO A 827 14.05 -2.75 29.26
N GLY A 828 14.81 -3.01 30.32
CA GLY A 828 14.32 -2.97 31.70
C GLY A 828 13.91 -1.57 32.16
N GLU A 829 14.70 -0.53 31.82
CA GLU A 829 14.38 0.87 32.14
C GLU A 829 13.12 1.33 31.40
N LYS A 830 12.96 0.93 30.13
CA LYS A 830 11.74 1.23 29.34
C LYS A 830 10.50 0.57 29.94
N ILE A 831 10.58 -0.70 30.32
CA ILE A 831 9.48 -1.43 30.97
C ILE A 831 9.11 -0.75 32.30
N ALA A 832 10.10 -0.37 33.11
CA ALA A 832 9.86 0.35 34.37
C ALA A 832 9.17 1.70 34.12
N ARG A 833 9.59 2.45 33.09
CA ARG A 833 8.97 3.72 32.69
C ARG A 833 7.53 3.55 32.23
N ILE A 834 7.26 2.53 31.40
CA ILE A 834 5.89 2.19 30.94
C ILE A 834 5.00 1.88 32.15
N SER A 835 5.49 1.08 33.07
CA SER A 835 4.75 0.74 34.29
C SER A 835 4.48 1.96 35.17
N TYR A 836 5.46 2.85 35.30
CA TYR A 836 5.33 4.09 36.06
C TYR A 836 4.28 5.03 35.42
N VAL A 837 4.36 5.28 34.11
CA VAL A 837 3.42 6.11 33.37
C VAL A 837 2.00 5.55 33.49
N ASN A 838 1.83 4.25 33.33
CA ASN A 838 0.53 3.60 33.55
C ASN A 838 0.00 3.81 34.96
N LEU A 839 0.86 3.75 35.97
CA LEU A 839 0.48 3.97 37.37
C LEU A 839 -0.06 5.39 37.60
N ILE A 840 0.65 6.43 37.14
CA ILE A 840 0.27 7.81 37.36
C ILE A 840 -1.02 8.16 36.61
N ILE A 841 -1.20 7.68 35.39
CA ILE A 841 -2.43 7.92 34.59
C ILE A 841 -3.67 7.33 35.30
N ASN A 842 -3.54 6.18 35.94
CA ASN A 842 -4.67 5.54 36.61
C ASN A 842 -4.96 6.11 38.03
N ARG A 843 -4.08 6.93 38.60
CA ARG A 843 -4.20 7.46 39.95
C ARG A 843 -4.42 8.97 40.00
N THR A 844 -4.17 9.70 38.95
CA THR A 844 -4.18 11.17 38.94
C THR A 844 -5.34 11.68 38.08
N LYS A 845 -6.02 12.71 38.55
CA LYS A 845 -7.15 13.34 37.83
C LYS A 845 -6.60 14.15 36.64
N PRO A 846 -7.06 13.94 35.40
CA PRO A 846 -6.57 14.65 34.22
C PRO A 846 -7.25 16.01 33.98
N ASP A 847 -6.54 16.88 33.26
CA ASP A 847 -7.03 18.11 32.64
C ASP A 847 -6.81 18.05 31.12
N THR A 848 -7.87 17.77 30.35
CA THR A 848 -7.77 17.56 28.91
C THR A 848 -7.45 18.83 28.12
N GLU A 849 -7.81 20.01 28.63
CA GLU A 849 -7.46 21.29 27.97
C GLU A 849 -5.95 21.56 28.06
N LYS A 850 -5.34 21.32 29.20
CA LYS A 850 -3.88 21.37 29.33
C LYS A 850 -3.22 20.28 28.47
N GLY A 851 -3.82 19.09 28.46
CA GLY A 851 -3.36 18.01 27.60
C GLY A 851 -3.31 18.38 26.13
N LYS A 852 -4.28 19.15 25.64
CA LYS A 852 -4.28 19.70 24.28
C LYS A 852 -3.07 20.60 24.00
N LEU A 853 -2.69 21.46 24.95
CA LEU A 853 -1.52 22.33 24.82
C LEU A 853 -0.22 21.49 24.77
N HIS A 854 -0.14 20.46 25.62
CA HIS A 854 1.01 19.54 25.59
C HIS A 854 1.08 18.75 24.28
N PHE A 855 -0.06 18.29 23.76
CA PHE A 855 -0.11 17.65 22.44
C PHE A 855 0.38 18.57 21.33
N GLN A 856 -0.08 19.81 21.30
CA GLN A 856 0.34 20.79 20.30
C GLN A 856 1.84 21.05 20.33
N LYS A 857 2.43 21.09 21.53
CA LYS A 857 3.85 21.37 21.73
C LYS A 857 4.75 20.16 21.44
N GLN A 858 4.33 18.97 21.82
CA GLN A 858 5.17 17.75 21.79
C GLN A 858 4.86 16.81 20.61
N CYS A 859 3.61 16.73 20.16
CA CYS A 859 3.15 15.69 19.26
C CYS A 859 2.69 16.20 17.88
N ALA A 860 2.03 17.38 17.85
CA ALA A 860 1.38 17.87 16.64
C ALA A 860 2.35 18.20 15.48
N ASN A 861 3.63 18.36 15.76
CA ASN A 861 4.63 18.55 14.70
C ASN A 861 4.76 17.31 13.79
N CYS A 862 4.46 16.13 14.32
CA CYS A 862 4.55 14.87 13.57
C CYS A 862 3.19 14.19 13.40
N HIS A 863 2.28 14.32 14.36
CA HIS A 863 1.02 13.60 14.39
C HIS A 863 -0.19 14.50 14.17
N MET A 864 -1.14 14.02 13.40
CA MET A 864 -2.47 14.62 13.30
C MET A 864 -3.39 14.01 14.37
N LEU A 865 -4.19 14.87 15.03
CA LEU A 865 -5.28 14.47 15.91
C LEU A 865 -6.44 15.44 15.74
N PHE A 866 -7.64 14.93 15.42
CA PHE A 866 -8.84 15.72 15.16
C PHE A 866 -8.64 16.84 14.11
N GLY A 867 -7.89 16.56 13.07
CA GLY A 867 -7.60 17.52 11.99
C GLY A 867 -6.55 18.58 12.32
N GLN A 868 -5.92 18.51 13.50
CA GLN A 868 -4.85 19.42 13.92
C GLN A 868 -3.52 18.68 13.94
N GLY A 869 -2.45 19.29 13.43
CA GLY A 869 -1.10 18.74 13.36
C GLY A 869 -0.68 18.31 11.95
N ASN A 870 0.43 17.57 11.86
CA ASN A 870 1.07 17.16 10.61
C ASN A 870 0.99 15.64 10.42
N LYS A 871 1.30 15.20 9.17
CA LYS A 871 1.27 13.78 8.76
C LYS A 871 2.67 13.20 8.57
N VAL A 872 3.61 13.48 9.46
CA VAL A 872 4.92 12.82 9.46
C VAL A 872 4.81 11.45 10.11
N GLY A 873 4.12 11.36 11.24
CA GLY A 873 3.74 10.13 11.91
C GLY A 873 2.29 9.71 11.63
N PRO A 874 1.82 8.60 12.24
CA PRO A 874 0.44 8.16 12.11
C PRO A 874 -0.57 9.25 12.48
N ASP A 875 -1.69 9.29 11.74
CA ASP A 875 -2.86 10.06 12.15
C ASP A 875 -3.50 9.40 13.38
N LEU A 876 -3.38 10.05 14.52
CA LEU A 876 -3.88 9.53 15.78
C LEU A 876 -5.41 9.58 15.88
N THR A 877 -6.10 10.36 15.03
CA THR A 877 -7.58 10.42 15.05
C THR A 877 -8.19 9.04 14.84
N THR A 878 -7.54 8.22 14.00
CA THR A 878 -8.02 6.90 13.60
C THR A 878 -7.26 5.74 14.25
N ALA A 879 -6.21 6.02 15.03
CA ALA A 879 -5.43 5.01 15.74
C ALA A 879 -6.19 4.48 16.98
N ASP A 880 -5.86 3.27 17.42
CA ASP A 880 -6.30 2.77 18.73
C ASP A 880 -5.60 3.53 19.85
N ARG A 881 -6.31 4.48 20.42
CA ARG A 881 -5.88 5.33 21.51
C ARG A 881 -6.51 4.94 22.85
N GLN A 882 -7.42 3.97 22.86
CA GLN A 882 -8.12 3.53 24.05
C GLN A 882 -7.34 2.46 24.82
N SER A 883 -6.57 1.66 24.12
CA SER A 883 -5.70 0.64 24.71
C SER A 883 -4.47 1.30 25.36
N LEU A 884 -4.55 1.52 26.69
CA LEU A 884 -3.59 2.35 27.43
C LEU A 884 -2.15 1.82 27.36
N ILE A 885 -1.92 0.55 27.65
CA ILE A 885 -0.56 -0.02 27.68
C ILE A 885 0.14 0.04 26.31
N PRO A 886 -0.49 -0.37 25.19
CA PRO A 886 0.07 -0.16 23.87
C PRO A 886 0.36 1.31 23.54
N LEU A 887 -0.55 2.23 23.89
CA LEU A 887 -0.35 3.65 23.67
C LEU A 887 0.87 4.18 24.45
N ILE A 888 0.99 3.85 25.73
CA ILE A 888 2.16 4.22 26.57
C ILE A 888 3.43 3.63 25.95
N THR A 889 3.39 2.37 25.52
CA THR A 889 4.54 1.71 24.91
C THR A 889 5.01 2.45 23.67
N HIS A 890 4.11 2.84 22.79
CA HIS A 890 4.46 3.61 21.58
C HIS A 890 5.05 4.99 21.88
N VAL A 891 4.72 5.60 23.01
CA VAL A 891 5.26 6.90 23.40
C VAL A 891 6.60 6.77 24.13
N VAL A 892 6.74 5.78 25.01
CA VAL A 892 7.96 5.55 25.82
C VAL A 892 9.04 4.82 25.04
N ASP A 893 8.63 3.84 24.22
CA ASP A 893 9.51 3.06 23.36
C ASP A 893 8.97 3.03 21.91
N PRO A 894 9.06 4.15 21.17
CA PRO A 894 8.56 4.24 19.82
C PRO A 894 9.27 3.31 18.83
N SER A 895 10.40 2.76 19.23
CA SER A 895 11.15 1.78 18.44
C SER A 895 10.77 0.34 18.73
N ALA A 896 9.96 0.07 19.75
CA ALA A 896 9.52 -1.28 20.09
C ALA A 896 8.71 -1.91 18.94
N HIS A 897 7.91 -1.10 18.25
CA HIS A 897 7.12 -1.54 17.10
C HIS A 897 6.94 -0.38 16.10
N ILE A 898 7.72 -0.38 15.03
CA ILE A 898 7.63 0.63 13.98
C ILE A 898 6.84 0.04 12.82
N ARG A 899 5.73 0.69 12.45
CA ARG A 899 5.01 0.28 11.25
C ARG A 899 5.90 0.50 10.01
N PRO A 900 5.81 -0.35 9.00
CA PRO A 900 6.67 -0.29 7.81
C PRO A 900 6.71 1.08 7.13
N GLU A 901 5.57 1.76 7.05
CA GLU A 901 5.43 3.07 6.44
C GLU A 901 6.14 4.20 7.20
N PHE A 902 6.52 3.96 8.45
CA PHE A 902 7.22 4.91 9.32
C PHE A 902 8.66 4.51 9.63
N VAL A 903 9.20 3.53 8.90
CA VAL A 903 10.62 3.17 9.03
C VAL A 903 11.47 4.24 8.37
N ALA A 904 12.28 4.91 9.18
CA ALA A 904 13.18 5.93 8.69
C ALA A 904 14.31 5.34 7.84
N GLN A 905 14.76 6.08 6.84
CA GLN A 905 15.97 5.81 6.08
C GLN A 905 17.14 6.59 6.66
N VAL A 906 18.27 5.93 6.78
CA VAL A 906 19.56 6.57 7.06
C VAL A 906 20.31 6.63 5.74
N ILE A 907 20.59 7.84 5.30
CA ILE A 907 21.30 8.13 4.07
C ILE A 907 22.67 8.67 4.40
N GLU A 908 23.68 7.98 3.91
CA GLU A 908 25.05 8.51 3.88
C GLU A 908 25.29 9.15 2.52
N THR A 909 25.69 10.40 2.53
CA THR A 909 25.97 11.14 1.32
C THR A 909 27.46 11.13 1.00
N LYS A 910 27.82 11.22 -0.28
CA LYS A 910 29.22 11.26 -0.73
C LYS A 910 30.02 12.45 -0.16
N ASP A 911 29.34 13.47 0.33
CA ASP A 911 29.95 14.60 1.04
C ASP A 911 30.07 14.37 2.58
N GLY A 912 29.80 13.12 3.05
CA GLY A 912 30.05 12.65 4.41
C GLY A 912 28.96 13.04 5.42
N ARG A 913 27.74 13.41 5.00
CA ARG A 913 26.60 13.62 5.91
C ARG A 913 25.87 12.32 6.17
N THR A 914 25.39 12.18 7.40
CA THR A 914 24.42 11.15 7.77
C THR A 914 23.07 11.82 8.00
N LEU A 915 22.08 11.49 7.17
CA LEU A 915 20.74 12.08 7.17
C LEU A 915 19.73 10.99 7.49
N THR A 916 18.79 11.29 8.39
CA THR A 916 17.74 10.34 8.78
C THR A 916 16.38 10.97 8.58
N GLY A 917 15.47 10.27 7.93
CA GLY A 917 14.11 10.73 7.68
C GLY A 917 13.24 9.67 7.06
N LEU A 918 11.95 9.94 6.97
CA LEU A 918 11.00 9.10 6.24
C LEU A 918 11.11 9.39 4.74
N LEU A 919 11.14 8.37 3.93
CA LEU A 919 11.10 8.54 2.48
C LEU A 919 9.70 9.01 2.06
N ALA A 920 9.61 10.27 1.63
CA ALA A 920 8.34 10.89 1.24
C ALA A 920 8.07 10.77 -0.25
N GLU A 921 9.10 10.97 -1.08
CA GLU A 921 9.00 10.91 -2.53
C GLU A 921 10.31 10.36 -3.11
N GLU A 922 10.20 9.65 -4.21
CA GLU A 922 11.34 9.16 -4.96
C GLU A 922 11.03 9.22 -6.46
N ASN A 923 12.01 9.65 -7.25
CA ASN A 923 11.95 9.63 -8.70
C ASN A 923 13.25 9.09 -9.30
N SER A 924 13.41 9.17 -10.61
CA SER A 924 14.60 8.64 -11.29
C SER A 924 15.91 9.31 -10.87
N SER A 925 15.88 10.58 -10.48
CA SER A 925 17.07 11.40 -10.22
C SER A 925 17.23 11.87 -8.78
N SER A 926 16.16 11.86 -7.99
CA SER A 926 16.18 12.36 -6.62
C SER A 926 15.27 11.56 -5.71
N LEU A 927 15.50 11.69 -4.41
CA LEU A 927 14.59 11.26 -3.36
C LEU A 927 14.36 12.40 -2.37
N THR A 928 13.21 12.39 -1.71
CA THR A 928 12.84 13.36 -0.70
C THR A 928 12.64 12.67 0.63
N LEU A 929 13.38 13.09 1.65
CA LEU A 929 13.16 12.70 3.03
C LEU A 929 12.31 13.74 3.76
N LEU A 930 11.50 13.27 4.69
CA LEU A 930 10.90 14.08 5.76
C LEU A 930 11.68 13.82 7.05
N ASP A 931 12.25 14.87 7.62
CA ASP A 931 12.92 14.76 8.92
C ASP A 931 11.91 14.82 10.09
N ALA A 932 12.40 14.60 11.31
CA ALA A 932 11.61 14.67 12.53
C ALA A 932 10.97 16.07 12.79
N LYS A 933 11.34 17.10 12.04
CA LYS A 933 10.78 18.46 12.10
C LYS A 933 9.83 18.76 10.94
N ASN A 934 9.40 17.73 10.20
CA ASN A 934 8.56 17.85 9.01
C ASN A 934 9.21 18.71 7.90
N GLN A 935 10.55 18.76 7.84
CA GLN A 935 11.27 19.46 6.78
C GLN A 935 11.53 18.49 5.63
N ARG A 936 11.22 18.92 4.42
CA ARG A 936 11.49 18.17 3.19
C ARG A 936 12.94 18.38 2.79
N LEU A 937 13.67 17.31 2.64
CA LEU A 937 15.05 17.30 2.19
C LEU A 937 15.14 16.55 0.86
N VAL A 938 15.33 17.27 -0.23
CA VAL A 938 15.50 16.70 -1.57
C VAL A 938 16.97 16.39 -1.81
N LEU A 939 17.27 15.14 -2.13
CA LEU A 939 18.61 14.63 -2.39
C LEU A 939 18.70 14.08 -3.80
N ALA A 940 19.65 14.54 -4.56
CA ALA A 940 19.95 13.95 -5.85
C ALA A 940 20.60 12.55 -5.64
N LYS A 941 20.14 11.55 -6.36
CA LYS A 941 20.59 10.15 -6.18
C LYS A 941 22.09 9.95 -6.46
N ASP A 942 22.67 10.75 -7.35
CA ASP A 942 24.08 10.74 -7.64
C ASP A 942 24.98 11.21 -6.48
N LYS A 943 24.41 11.95 -5.52
CA LYS A 943 25.09 12.41 -4.30
C LYS A 943 24.96 11.45 -3.12
N ILE A 944 24.22 10.38 -3.25
CA ILE A 944 24.01 9.39 -2.20
C ILE A 944 25.10 8.31 -2.31
N GLU A 945 25.67 7.93 -1.18
CA GLU A 945 26.60 6.83 -1.06
C GLU A 945 25.89 5.54 -0.63
N THR A 946 25.13 5.60 0.48
CA THR A 946 24.36 4.46 0.99
C THR A 946 22.98 4.88 1.45
N ILE A 947 22.03 3.94 1.35
CA ILE A 947 20.70 4.05 1.94
C ILE A 947 20.46 2.78 2.77
N THR A 948 20.17 2.97 4.05
CA THR A 948 19.88 1.86 4.97
C THR A 948 18.64 2.16 5.79
N SER A 949 17.85 1.13 6.10
CA SER A 949 16.69 1.29 6.98
C SER A 949 17.14 1.44 8.44
N SER A 950 16.60 2.43 9.14
CA SER A 950 16.86 2.64 10.56
C SER A 950 16.12 1.59 11.40
N PRO A 951 16.79 0.94 12.36
CA PRO A 951 16.12 0.11 13.35
C PRO A 951 15.38 0.95 14.41
N LYS A 952 15.53 2.28 14.36
CA LYS A 952 14.92 3.21 15.29
C LYS A 952 13.85 4.06 14.64
N SER A 953 12.81 4.36 15.41
CA SER A 953 11.78 5.31 15.01
C SER A 953 12.37 6.72 14.91
N ILE A 954 11.80 7.51 14.00
CA ILE A 954 12.06 8.96 13.92
C ILE A 954 11.41 9.71 15.12
N MET A 955 10.43 9.09 15.77
CA MET A 955 9.82 9.63 16.98
C MET A 955 10.82 9.61 18.13
N PRO A 956 11.04 10.72 18.84
CA PRO A 956 11.99 10.77 19.97
C PRO A 956 11.56 9.87 21.13
N GLU A 957 12.52 9.14 21.73
CA GLU A 957 12.27 8.26 22.89
C GLU A 957 12.02 9.01 24.22
N ASN A 958 12.39 10.29 24.30
CA ASN A 958 12.41 11.04 25.56
C ASN A 958 11.34 12.14 25.61
N ILE A 959 10.27 11.99 24.86
CA ILE A 959 9.25 13.04 24.70
C ILE A 959 8.53 13.38 26.00
N LEU A 960 8.52 12.45 26.96
CA LEU A 960 7.92 12.63 28.26
C LEU A 960 8.87 13.19 29.32
N ASP A 961 10.17 13.29 29.08
CA ASP A 961 11.18 13.63 30.12
C ASP A 961 11.14 15.10 30.53
N THR A 962 10.56 15.95 29.68
CA THR A 962 10.41 17.39 29.97
C THR A 962 9.08 17.73 30.62
N LEU A 963 8.20 16.73 30.83
CA LEU A 963 6.86 16.89 31.37
C LEU A 963 6.83 16.44 32.84
N SER A 964 6.07 17.18 33.67
CA SER A 964 5.73 16.71 34.99
C SER A 964 4.75 15.53 34.93
N ASP A 965 4.61 14.80 36.03
CA ASP A 965 3.66 13.69 36.12
C ASP A 965 2.22 14.13 35.77
N GLN A 966 1.81 15.32 36.20
CA GLN A 966 0.50 15.87 35.86
C GLN A 966 0.39 16.17 34.35
N ASP A 967 1.41 16.77 33.74
CA ASP A 967 1.41 17.07 32.31
C ASP A 967 1.33 15.80 31.46
N ILE A 968 1.99 14.72 31.92
CA ILE A 968 1.89 13.41 31.27
C ILE A 968 0.47 12.88 31.35
N VAL A 969 -0.16 12.92 32.50
CA VAL A 969 -1.55 12.50 32.72
C VAL A 969 -2.51 13.30 31.82
N ASP A 970 -2.35 14.61 31.78
CA ASP A 970 -3.17 15.54 30.98
C ASP A 970 -2.99 15.25 29.48
N LEU A 971 -1.75 15.05 29.01
CA LEU A 971 -1.41 14.70 27.64
C LEU A 971 -2.10 13.40 27.19
N PHE A 972 -1.96 12.33 27.98
CA PHE A 972 -2.59 11.05 27.65
C PHE A 972 -4.11 11.10 27.71
N ALA A 973 -4.69 11.91 28.58
CA ALA A 973 -6.12 12.15 28.63
C ALA A 973 -6.63 12.78 27.32
N TYR A 974 -5.95 13.82 26.84
CA TYR A 974 -6.29 14.46 25.56
C TYR A 974 -6.12 13.51 24.36
N ILE A 975 -5.01 12.78 24.30
CA ILE A 975 -4.80 11.80 23.23
C ILE A 975 -5.92 10.75 23.19
N ARG A 976 -6.46 10.35 24.31
CA ARG A 976 -7.52 9.34 24.45
C ARG A 976 -8.94 9.88 24.27
N GLU A 977 -9.13 11.17 24.08
CA GLU A 977 -10.45 11.74 23.78
C GLU A 977 -11.07 11.11 22.53
N LYS A 978 -12.36 10.81 22.56
CA LYS A 978 -13.10 10.19 21.44
C LYS A 978 -13.47 11.19 20.34
N SER A 979 -13.61 12.46 20.72
CA SER A 979 -13.98 13.57 19.83
C SER A 979 -13.20 14.82 20.24
N PRO A 980 -13.04 15.82 19.37
CA PRO A 980 -12.42 17.08 19.77
C PRO A 980 -13.18 17.67 20.99
N PRO A 981 -12.46 18.18 22.00
CA PRO A 981 -13.09 18.92 23.09
C PRO A 981 -13.98 20.03 22.53
N LYS A 982 -15.11 20.25 23.16
CA LYS A 982 -15.99 21.37 22.76
C LYS A 982 -15.20 22.67 22.96
N PRO A 983 -15.29 23.62 22.01
CA PRO A 983 -14.60 24.90 22.10
C PRO A 983 -15.01 25.71 23.34
#